data_68af13e414c680498039241be16c5838
#
_entry.id   68af13e414c680498039241be16c5838
#
_cell.length_a   1.000
_cell.length_b   1.000
_cell.length_c   1.000
_cell.angle_alpha   90.00
_cell.angle_beta   90.00
_cell.angle_gamma   90.00
#
_symmetry.space_group_name_H-M   'P 1'
#
loop_
_entity.id
_entity.type
_entity.pdbx_description
1 polymer ?
#
loop_
_entity_poly.entity_id
_entity_poly.type
_entity_poly.pdbx_seq_one_letter_code
_entity_poly.pdbx_strand_id
1 'polypeptide(L)'
;MSRITSFSLLFGCTLFVFCSWAQNNAAVVGTVTDQSGAVQPRASITATDSASGRQYTGITDERGSYRIVDIQPGTYRVEVAQSGFTTGVANIELLVGQTVTLPFALNVASLQQAVSVAEEAPLVNTETQDIGGNINRRQMDGLPLLGRNWLDLSMLVKGVTANDVSGNRPGVQRDDQFQLNLDGQQITQDLSTSSGFGQMRISRDAIAEYQLVNSQFDISQGRSLGTQVQAVTRSGTNDLHGTFYGNFRRDALNAADFVARKILPYSDTQLGGTFGGPIIKNKLQYFGAYEHENEPNTVFVSPQAYQVAGQQAVGLTFPNTNTQYSVLARGDYEPSSSDHISVRGTFWNFTNPFTNLTATSYPAAAQAAHRYADSVVGNWSHVFTANLVLKVNAGWFKYFFKYTFAAGIAATPRYIFPGLTIGPGFNYPENFYQRHPQVTPELSWHHLQHDIKVGADFLMRQDGGYWPLNARGSVSFATLPPDAATRFPLSAWNNAAAWNFTGLAPSITTVTQSFYQNPNIYTPRPTYGVWVGDTWHALKNLTLTLGVRWDADLGQYNPPNIHATSVTVTNGFDPANLQVGYLPNVRVTDDWAPRFGLSYAAPGHWVFRAGIGMFYSVNETQLALGPETGNAQTALSSTFVNNGQPGFLTNWTNGFTAQQYLSGAAPLPPQAYTTYARDMDDPRVLQATGGFQKQIGNSWSFDSDFVFFKGTHLAWSRDINSFYDPASGYPLNPNPPAGVVNPTGASNIRPNPNFQGITYFESNLISEYMAVASSITKRFSRRWQGGITDTIMIKNDDEGSGGLPTQGFSEIANINNYYCPRCSWGRSPSFQRNTFRFNGVYQAPWGLNFSGVIYLGSGTYWDDSFVAPAGKYALQAGQFGDNLLVYSPTAAPGSVAVTIPANVRSRFNGSVQILYSNQLPRDALKGLPLYKTDVRLAKDFRLRERFVLTTVAEGFNLFNHPNYGSYQTVVNLPNFGSPVQNTSISYVPREFQFAFHVAF
;
A
#
# COMPACT_ATOMS: atom_id res chain seq x y z
N MET A 1 -17.64 30.60 -32.25
CA MET A 1 -18.72 31.00 -31.36
C MET A 1 -19.76 29.91 -31.07
N SER A 2 -19.74 28.75 -31.70
CA SER A 2 -20.75 27.67 -31.50
C SER A 2 -20.35 26.57 -30.47
N ARG A 3 -19.20 26.68 -29.84
CA ARG A 3 -18.73 25.71 -28.80
C ARG A 3 -18.90 26.17 -27.34
N ILE A 4 -19.32 27.42 -27.13
CA ILE A 4 -19.52 27.98 -25.77
C ILE A 4 -20.96 27.75 -25.29
N THR A 5 -21.92 27.66 -26.17
CA THR A 5 -23.32 27.41 -25.83
C THR A 5 -23.64 25.97 -25.45
N SER A 6 -22.86 24.99 -25.94
CA SER A 6 -23.04 23.58 -25.55
C SER A 6 -22.47 23.26 -24.14
N PHE A 7 -21.48 24.02 -23.69
CA PHE A 7 -20.91 23.86 -22.37
C PHE A 7 -21.81 24.47 -21.26
N SER A 8 -22.53 25.54 -21.58
CA SER A 8 -23.46 26.19 -20.65
C SER A 8 -24.77 25.40 -20.46
N LEU A 9 -25.21 24.62 -21.45
CA LEU A 9 -26.39 23.75 -21.31
C LEU A 9 -26.06 22.45 -20.55
N LEU A 10 -24.86 21.90 -20.70
CA LEU A 10 -24.40 20.74 -19.90
C LEU A 10 -24.18 21.13 -18.43
N PHE A 11 -23.68 22.33 -18.15
CA PHE A 11 -23.51 22.85 -16.79
C PHE A 11 -24.83 23.22 -16.11
N GLY A 12 -25.84 23.62 -16.89
CA GLY A 12 -27.18 23.90 -16.39
C GLY A 12 -28.02 22.65 -16.06
N CYS A 13 -27.79 21.51 -16.76
CA CYS A 13 -28.47 20.25 -16.48
C CYS A 13 -27.83 19.44 -15.35
N THR A 14 -26.54 19.68 -15.02
CA THR A 14 -25.84 18.99 -13.90
C THR A 14 -26.11 19.62 -12.53
N LEU A 15 -26.76 20.79 -12.49
CA LEU A 15 -27.09 21.50 -11.21
C LEU A 15 -28.34 20.97 -10.51
N PHE A 16 -29.04 19.97 -11.06
CA PHE A 16 -30.23 19.35 -10.42
C PHE A 16 -30.08 17.90 -10.01
N VAL A 17 -28.87 17.34 -10.05
CA VAL A 17 -28.59 16.05 -9.39
C VAL A 17 -28.25 16.35 -7.93
N PHE A 18 -29.22 16.24 -7.07
CA PHE A 18 -29.02 16.30 -5.61
C PHE A 18 -28.12 15.15 -5.19
N CYS A 19 -26.93 15.51 -4.74
CA CYS A 19 -25.84 14.60 -4.37
C CYS A 19 -25.84 14.35 -2.85
N SER A 20 -25.55 13.14 -2.43
CA SER A 20 -25.53 12.67 -1.03
C SER A 20 -24.19 11.98 -0.68
N TRP A 21 -23.77 11.63 0.56
CA TRP A 21 -22.35 11.68 1.00
C TRP A 21 -21.92 10.66 2.05
N ALA A 22 -20.62 10.36 2.20
CA ALA A 22 -20.08 9.40 3.16
C ALA A 22 -18.87 9.89 3.97
N GLN A 23 -18.90 9.72 5.30
CA GLN A 23 -17.74 9.78 6.20
C GLN A 23 -17.86 8.68 7.26
N ASN A 24 -16.74 8.06 7.66
CA ASN A 24 -16.70 7.00 8.68
C ASN A 24 -16.81 7.57 10.10
N ASN A 25 -17.93 8.17 10.42
CA ASN A 25 -18.27 8.61 11.75
C ASN A 25 -18.83 7.45 12.59
N ALA A 26 -18.85 7.63 13.91
CA ALA A 26 -19.45 6.69 14.82
C ALA A 26 -20.99 6.82 14.87
N ALA A 27 -21.63 5.84 15.47
CA ALA A 27 -23.04 5.87 15.78
C ALA A 27 -23.33 5.35 17.21
N VAL A 28 -24.38 5.85 17.81
CA VAL A 28 -24.93 5.33 19.08
C VAL A 28 -26.34 4.85 18.84
N VAL A 29 -26.59 3.59 19.18
CA VAL A 29 -27.91 2.95 19.07
C VAL A 29 -28.32 2.38 20.42
N GLY A 30 -29.60 2.19 20.64
CA GLY A 30 -30.06 1.57 21.90
C GLY A 30 -31.55 1.57 22.07
N THR A 31 -31.97 1.06 23.22
CA THR A 31 -33.38 1.05 23.64
C THR A 31 -33.52 1.75 24.98
N VAL A 32 -34.58 2.50 25.15
CA VAL A 32 -34.94 3.13 26.41
C VAL A 32 -36.15 2.38 27.00
N THR A 33 -36.02 1.87 28.23
CA THR A 33 -37.06 1.19 28.96
C THR A 33 -37.21 1.79 30.35
N ASP A 34 -38.28 1.48 31.04
CA ASP A 34 -38.38 1.66 32.50
C ASP A 34 -37.81 0.41 33.23
N GLN A 35 -37.84 0.42 34.56
CA GLN A 35 -37.38 -0.70 35.39
C GLN A 35 -38.18 -1.97 35.22
N SER A 36 -39.44 -1.89 34.74
CA SER A 36 -40.24 -3.07 34.44
C SER A 36 -39.94 -3.69 33.09
N GLY A 37 -39.12 -3.04 32.29
CA GLY A 37 -38.82 -3.43 30.92
C GLY A 37 -39.79 -2.86 29.89
N ALA A 38 -40.73 -1.98 30.28
CA ALA A 38 -41.66 -1.34 29.36
C ALA A 38 -40.90 -0.24 28.57
N VAL A 39 -41.06 -0.23 27.24
CA VAL A 39 -40.41 0.69 26.35
C VAL A 39 -40.88 2.12 26.54
N GLN A 40 -39.98 3.08 26.35
CA GLN A 40 -40.26 4.52 26.52
C GLN A 40 -40.18 5.23 25.15
N PRO A 41 -41.33 5.41 24.45
CA PRO A 41 -41.36 6.14 23.20
C PRO A 41 -41.20 7.66 23.43
N ARG A 42 -40.66 8.36 22.42
CA ARG A 42 -40.44 9.82 22.43
C ARG A 42 -39.51 10.32 23.55
N ALA A 43 -38.65 9.47 24.11
CA ALA A 43 -37.58 9.91 24.98
C ALA A 43 -36.53 10.69 24.15
N SER A 44 -36.05 11.81 24.66
CA SER A 44 -35.04 12.62 24.03
C SER A 44 -33.65 12.13 24.42
N ILE A 45 -32.77 11.89 23.45
CA ILE A 45 -31.38 11.51 23.66
C ILE A 45 -30.49 12.63 23.17
N THR A 46 -29.53 13.05 24.01
CA THR A 46 -28.54 14.07 23.65
C THR A 46 -27.14 13.53 23.95
N ALA A 47 -26.29 13.40 22.91
CA ALA A 47 -24.89 13.10 23.04
C ALA A 47 -24.07 14.38 22.92
N THR A 48 -23.41 14.81 24.00
CA THR A 48 -22.59 16.02 24.05
C THR A 48 -21.11 15.66 24.05
N ASP A 49 -20.36 16.15 23.07
CA ASP A 49 -18.89 16.01 23.04
C ASP A 49 -18.28 16.80 24.20
N SER A 50 -17.51 16.12 25.01
CA SER A 50 -16.88 16.68 26.21
C SER A 50 -15.81 17.74 25.89
N ALA A 51 -15.21 17.73 24.70
CA ALA A 51 -14.12 18.63 24.31
C ALA A 51 -14.62 19.90 23.58
N SER A 52 -15.56 19.76 22.66
CA SER A 52 -16.07 20.87 21.84
C SER A 52 -17.41 21.44 22.33
N GLY A 53 -18.16 20.68 23.15
CA GLY A 53 -19.52 21.02 23.56
C GLY A 53 -20.59 20.76 22.50
N ARG A 54 -20.22 20.15 21.37
CA ARG A 54 -21.11 19.81 20.27
C ARG A 54 -22.15 18.80 20.71
N GLN A 55 -23.38 18.96 20.24
CA GLN A 55 -24.50 18.10 20.60
C GLN A 55 -25.07 17.39 19.38
N TYR A 56 -25.36 16.11 19.55
CA TYR A 56 -26.10 15.27 18.62
C TYR A 56 -27.37 14.79 19.32
N THR A 57 -28.51 14.86 18.64
CA THR A 57 -29.81 14.55 19.25
C THR A 57 -30.50 13.41 18.52
N GLY A 58 -31.26 12.63 19.27
CA GLY A 58 -32.13 11.56 18.78
C GLY A 58 -33.39 11.49 19.60
N ILE A 59 -34.40 10.78 19.10
CA ILE A 59 -35.68 10.54 19.77
C ILE A 59 -36.03 9.05 19.63
N THR A 60 -36.53 8.41 20.69
CA THR A 60 -36.97 7.02 20.61
C THR A 60 -38.25 6.86 19.80
N ASP A 61 -38.34 5.78 19.03
CA ASP A 61 -39.52 5.34 18.29
C ASP A 61 -40.59 4.71 19.21
N GLU A 62 -41.70 4.20 18.63
CA GLU A 62 -42.79 3.52 19.34
C GLU A 62 -42.32 2.23 20.08
N ARG A 63 -41.12 1.71 19.77
CA ARG A 63 -40.52 0.52 20.42
C ARG A 63 -39.48 0.90 21.47
N GLY A 64 -39.35 2.20 21.74
CA GLY A 64 -38.30 2.73 22.61
C GLY A 64 -36.87 2.67 22.02
N SER A 65 -36.73 2.34 20.75
CA SER A 65 -35.43 2.31 20.08
C SER A 65 -34.99 3.70 19.62
N TYR A 66 -33.70 3.98 19.70
CA TYR A 66 -33.11 5.22 19.21
C TYR A 66 -31.82 4.95 18.43
N ARG A 67 -31.51 5.88 17.53
CA ARG A 67 -30.26 5.90 16.78
C ARG A 67 -29.80 7.34 16.59
N ILE A 68 -28.51 7.59 16.87
CA ILE A 68 -27.82 8.82 16.54
C ILE A 68 -26.65 8.44 15.64
N VAL A 69 -26.67 8.92 14.42
CA VAL A 69 -25.64 8.65 13.41
C VAL A 69 -24.78 9.87 13.19
N ASP A 70 -23.66 9.68 12.46
CA ASP A 70 -22.77 10.77 12.07
C ASP A 70 -22.08 11.47 13.24
N ILE A 71 -21.83 10.74 14.31
CA ILE A 71 -21.13 11.27 15.48
C ILE A 71 -19.62 11.20 15.22
N GLN A 72 -18.91 12.33 15.35
CA GLN A 72 -17.46 12.32 15.27
C GLN A 72 -16.85 11.48 16.39
N PRO A 73 -15.69 10.80 16.15
CA PRO A 73 -14.99 10.10 17.21
C PRO A 73 -14.60 11.05 18.35
N GLY A 74 -14.74 10.57 19.59
CA GLY A 74 -14.45 11.38 20.77
C GLY A 74 -15.07 10.83 22.05
N THR A 75 -15.00 11.61 23.13
CA THR A 75 -15.61 11.28 24.45
C THR A 75 -16.90 12.04 24.62
N TYR A 76 -17.98 11.31 24.80
CA TYR A 76 -19.32 11.86 24.86
C TYR A 76 -19.99 11.61 26.21
N ARG A 77 -20.75 12.60 26.66
CA ARG A 77 -21.76 12.47 27.69
C ARG A 77 -23.13 12.31 27.01
N VAL A 78 -23.71 11.13 27.15
CA VAL A 78 -25.04 10.79 26.59
C VAL A 78 -26.08 10.90 27.68
N GLU A 79 -27.10 11.73 27.43
CA GLU A 79 -28.23 11.96 28.35
C GLU A 79 -29.53 11.53 27.72
N VAL A 80 -30.36 10.83 28.48
CA VAL A 80 -31.70 10.43 28.06
C VAL A 80 -32.72 11.06 29.00
N ALA A 81 -33.62 11.86 28.47
CA ALA A 81 -34.66 12.56 29.20
C ALA A 81 -36.06 12.10 28.73
N GLN A 82 -36.93 11.77 29.69
CA GLN A 82 -38.32 11.45 29.46
C GLN A 82 -39.17 12.03 30.60
N SER A 83 -40.33 12.62 30.23
CA SER A 83 -41.24 13.21 31.23
C SER A 83 -41.69 12.16 32.25
N GLY A 84 -41.58 12.48 33.52
CA GLY A 84 -41.95 11.57 34.64
C GLY A 84 -40.82 10.60 35.06
N PHE A 85 -39.62 10.69 34.41
CA PHE A 85 -38.46 9.83 34.73
C PHE A 85 -37.24 10.67 35.12
N THR A 86 -36.32 10.03 35.86
CA THR A 86 -35.00 10.59 36.17
C THR A 86 -34.14 10.52 34.91
N THR A 87 -33.38 11.59 34.60
CA THR A 87 -32.45 11.62 33.45
C THR A 87 -31.40 10.51 33.59
N GLY A 88 -31.33 9.64 32.59
CA GLY A 88 -30.25 8.68 32.45
C GLY A 88 -29.01 9.31 31.87
N VAL A 89 -27.81 9.00 32.40
CA VAL A 89 -26.51 9.55 31.91
C VAL A 89 -25.52 8.43 31.73
N ALA A 90 -24.79 8.47 30.61
CA ALA A 90 -23.62 7.59 30.36
C ALA A 90 -22.48 8.41 29.76
N ASN A 91 -21.23 8.05 30.13
CA ASN A 91 -20.04 8.56 29.47
C ASN A 91 -19.43 7.46 28.60
N ILE A 92 -19.24 7.75 27.32
CA ILE A 92 -18.73 6.76 26.34
C ILE A 92 -17.59 7.37 25.52
N GLU A 93 -16.66 6.51 25.10
CA GLU A 93 -15.69 6.81 24.06
C GLU A 93 -16.18 6.19 22.75
N LEU A 94 -16.28 6.98 21.70
CA LEU A 94 -16.66 6.54 20.35
C LEU A 94 -15.43 6.59 19.45
N LEU A 95 -15.14 5.45 18.80
CA LEU A 95 -14.04 5.32 17.86
C LEU A 95 -14.53 5.40 16.41
N VAL A 96 -13.60 5.70 15.48
CA VAL A 96 -13.88 5.76 14.03
C VAL A 96 -14.60 4.49 13.56
N GLY A 97 -15.70 4.65 12.83
CA GLY A 97 -16.49 3.56 12.26
C GLY A 97 -17.23 2.69 13.29
N GLN A 98 -17.18 3.04 14.57
CA GLN A 98 -17.80 2.24 15.63
C GLN A 98 -19.28 2.55 15.77
N THR A 99 -20.12 1.52 15.85
CA THR A 99 -21.49 1.62 16.36
C THR A 99 -21.55 1.06 17.77
N VAL A 100 -21.97 1.90 18.73
CA VAL A 100 -22.07 1.54 20.15
C VAL A 100 -23.53 1.31 20.51
N THR A 101 -23.85 0.12 21.01
CA THR A 101 -25.18 -0.19 21.55
C THR A 101 -25.25 0.21 23.01
N LEU A 102 -26.09 1.18 23.36
CA LEU A 102 -26.20 1.77 24.69
C LEU A 102 -27.65 1.78 25.18
N PRO A 103 -28.13 0.73 25.86
CA PRO A 103 -29.46 0.70 26.41
C PRO A 103 -29.56 1.52 27.69
N PHE A 104 -30.75 2.12 27.94
CA PHE A 104 -31.07 2.84 29.16
C PHE A 104 -32.33 2.27 29.85
N ALA A 105 -32.25 2.01 31.16
CA ALA A 105 -33.37 1.71 31.99
C ALA A 105 -33.64 2.91 32.93
N LEU A 106 -34.71 3.66 32.69
CA LEU A 106 -35.02 4.86 33.42
C LEU A 106 -35.77 4.59 34.72
N ASN A 107 -35.43 5.30 35.77
CA ASN A 107 -36.14 5.29 37.05
C ASN A 107 -37.24 6.32 37.04
N VAL A 108 -38.37 6.03 37.64
CA VAL A 108 -39.45 7.02 37.85
C VAL A 108 -38.90 8.17 38.69
N ALA A 109 -39.22 9.42 38.31
CA ALA A 109 -38.77 10.60 39.03
C ALA A 109 -39.25 10.60 40.48
N SER A 110 -38.31 10.64 41.44
CA SER A 110 -38.59 10.84 42.86
C SER A 110 -38.11 12.24 43.27
N LEU A 111 -38.59 12.71 44.43
CA LEU A 111 -38.20 14.03 44.97
C LEU A 111 -36.70 14.14 45.31
N GLN A 112 -35.92 13.08 45.24
CA GLN A 112 -34.45 13.09 45.31
C GLN A 112 -33.91 12.89 43.87
N GLN A 113 -33.12 13.85 43.39
CA GLN A 113 -32.43 13.75 42.11
C GLN A 113 -31.34 12.65 42.18
N ALA A 114 -31.68 11.46 41.78
CA ALA A 114 -30.75 10.38 41.54
C ALA A 114 -30.45 10.33 40.02
N VAL A 115 -29.17 10.52 39.63
CA VAL A 115 -28.71 10.29 38.26
C VAL A 115 -28.45 8.80 38.11
N SER A 116 -29.19 8.12 37.23
CA SER A 116 -28.90 6.74 36.86
C SER A 116 -27.70 6.75 35.90
N VAL A 117 -26.63 6.06 36.24
CA VAL A 117 -25.46 5.86 35.35
C VAL A 117 -25.64 4.52 34.64
N ALA A 118 -25.69 4.54 33.31
CA ALA A 118 -25.70 3.33 32.51
C ALA A 118 -24.36 2.58 32.63
N GLU A 119 -24.40 1.27 32.39
CA GLU A 119 -23.19 0.44 32.32
C GLU A 119 -22.24 0.97 31.21
N GLU A 120 -20.94 0.68 31.36
CA GLU A 120 -19.95 0.99 30.32
C GLU A 120 -20.33 0.34 28.98
N ALA A 121 -20.12 1.07 27.87
CA ALA A 121 -20.41 0.61 26.51
C ALA A 121 -19.77 -0.77 26.22
N PRO A 122 -20.47 -1.69 25.54
CA PRO A 122 -19.95 -3.00 25.18
C PRO A 122 -18.67 -2.89 24.34
N LEU A 123 -17.76 -3.85 24.51
CA LEU A 123 -16.52 -3.97 23.73
C LEU A 123 -16.73 -4.69 22.38
N VAL A 124 -17.81 -5.45 22.25
CA VAL A 124 -18.14 -6.22 21.04
C VAL A 124 -19.06 -5.41 20.14
N ASN A 125 -18.77 -5.43 18.85
CA ASN A 125 -19.62 -4.82 17.83
C ASN A 125 -20.76 -5.79 17.48
N THR A 126 -22.00 -5.37 17.68
CA THR A 126 -23.18 -6.19 17.40
C THR A 126 -23.85 -5.87 16.06
N GLU A 127 -23.32 -4.89 15.33
CA GLU A 127 -23.96 -4.32 14.15
C GLU A 127 -23.25 -4.69 12.84
N THR A 128 -21.89 -4.73 12.83
CA THR A 128 -21.13 -4.93 11.61
C THR A 128 -20.42 -6.28 11.58
N GLN A 129 -20.20 -6.79 10.40
CA GLN A 129 -19.43 -8.01 10.09
C GLN A 129 -18.01 -7.72 9.64
N ASP A 130 -17.58 -6.46 9.66
CA ASP A 130 -16.26 -6.05 9.21
C ASP A 130 -15.14 -6.69 10.05
N ILE A 131 -14.03 -7.04 9.39
CA ILE A 131 -12.84 -7.58 10.04
C ILE A 131 -11.74 -6.52 10.00
N GLY A 132 -11.31 -6.10 11.17
CA GLY A 132 -10.31 -5.05 11.31
C GLY A 132 -10.09 -4.69 12.77
N GLY A 133 -9.61 -3.49 13.01
CA GLY A 133 -9.40 -2.95 14.34
C GLY A 133 -9.12 -1.45 14.34
N ASN A 134 -9.31 -0.84 15.50
CA ASN A 134 -9.01 0.57 15.73
C ASN A 134 -7.67 0.72 16.45
N ILE A 135 -6.90 1.71 16.04
CA ILE A 135 -5.75 2.22 16.79
C ILE A 135 -6.18 3.51 17.44
N ASN A 136 -6.46 3.44 18.72
CA ASN A 136 -6.96 4.57 19.49
C ASN A 136 -5.84 5.53 19.91
N ARG A 137 -6.24 6.69 20.44
CA ARG A 137 -5.30 7.75 20.85
C ARG A 137 -4.25 7.27 21.86
N ARG A 138 -4.62 6.43 22.83
CA ARG A 138 -3.64 5.92 23.82
C ARG A 138 -2.58 5.04 23.19
N GLN A 139 -2.94 4.22 22.22
CA GLN A 139 -2.00 3.43 21.44
C GLN A 139 -1.13 4.34 20.56
N MET A 140 -1.77 5.32 19.88
CA MET A 140 -1.07 6.32 19.08
C MET A 140 -0.02 7.07 19.90
N ASP A 141 -0.36 7.59 21.09
CA ASP A 141 0.53 8.41 21.91
C ASP A 141 1.50 7.56 22.77
N GLY A 142 1.10 6.34 23.12
CA GLY A 142 1.75 5.51 24.14
C GLY A 142 2.68 4.43 23.66
N LEU A 143 2.49 3.84 22.48
CA LEU A 143 3.30 2.72 22.00
C LEU A 143 4.64 3.19 21.38
N PRO A 144 5.72 2.40 21.51
CA PRO A 144 6.97 2.67 20.83
C PRO A 144 6.79 2.61 19.32
N LEU A 145 7.39 3.58 18.61
CA LEU A 145 7.21 3.70 17.16
C LEU A 145 8.47 4.28 16.51
N LEU A 146 9.22 3.42 15.82
CA LEU A 146 10.42 3.83 15.08
C LEU A 146 10.03 4.72 13.90
N GLY A 147 10.70 5.89 13.76
CA GLY A 147 10.42 6.81 12.65
C GLY A 147 9.06 7.52 12.71
N ARG A 148 8.27 7.30 13.77
CA ARG A 148 6.98 7.95 14.07
C ARG A 148 5.91 7.88 12.97
N ASN A 149 6.04 6.96 12.01
CA ASN A 149 5.00 6.74 11.03
C ASN A 149 3.81 6.00 11.69
N TRP A 150 2.71 6.71 11.91
CA TRP A 150 1.54 6.18 12.61
C TRP A 150 0.90 4.97 11.90
N LEU A 151 1.03 4.86 10.56
CA LEU A 151 0.52 3.71 9.81
C LEU A 151 1.20 2.39 10.21
N ASP A 152 2.42 2.43 10.76
CA ASP A 152 3.13 1.21 11.17
C ASP A 152 2.45 0.51 12.37
N LEU A 153 1.64 1.24 13.15
CA LEU A 153 0.79 0.64 14.19
C LEU A 153 -0.32 -0.26 13.63
N SER A 154 -0.60 -0.18 12.33
CA SER A 154 -1.53 -1.09 11.66
C SER A 154 -1.12 -2.55 11.77
N MET A 155 0.16 -2.84 11.98
CA MET A 155 0.64 -4.20 12.29
C MET A 155 -0.01 -4.80 13.55
N LEU A 156 -0.56 -3.98 14.44
CA LEU A 156 -1.24 -4.46 15.64
C LEU A 156 -2.67 -4.92 15.39
N VAL A 157 -3.21 -4.63 14.21
CA VAL A 157 -4.55 -5.08 13.81
C VAL A 157 -4.47 -6.52 13.29
N LYS A 158 -5.42 -7.35 13.71
CA LYS A 158 -5.50 -8.75 13.25
C LYS A 158 -5.70 -8.84 11.73
N GLY A 159 -5.16 -9.88 11.12
CA GLY A 159 -5.23 -10.08 9.66
C GLY A 159 -4.22 -9.27 8.87
N VAL A 160 -3.50 -8.32 9.47
CA VAL A 160 -2.38 -7.65 8.82
C VAL A 160 -1.16 -8.55 8.83
N THR A 161 -0.57 -8.76 7.66
CA THR A 161 0.56 -9.68 7.47
C THR A 161 1.83 -9.00 6.97
N ALA A 162 1.81 -7.66 6.83
CA ALA A 162 2.99 -6.93 6.39
C ALA A 162 4.17 -7.16 7.34
N ASN A 163 5.27 -7.67 6.80
CA ASN A 163 6.53 -7.84 7.51
C ASN A 163 7.46 -6.67 7.31
N ASP A 164 7.22 -5.92 6.26
CA ASP A 164 8.04 -4.80 5.85
C ASP A 164 7.27 -3.50 6.05
N VAL A 165 7.74 -2.70 6.99
CA VAL A 165 7.24 -1.35 7.23
C VAL A 165 7.88 -0.31 6.32
N SER A 166 8.83 -0.71 5.49
CA SER A 166 9.58 0.21 4.62
C SER A 166 8.72 0.89 3.57
N GLY A 167 7.61 0.25 3.16
CA GLY A 167 6.68 0.76 2.17
C GLY A 167 5.57 1.66 2.70
N ASN A 168 5.41 1.81 4.03
CA ASN A 168 4.30 2.55 4.65
C ASN A 168 2.90 2.03 4.27
N ARG A 169 2.73 0.72 4.16
CA ARG A 169 1.53 0.10 3.57
C ARG A 169 1.05 -1.07 4.41
N PRO A 170 0.10 -0.82 5.31
CA PRO A 170 -0.48 -1.87 6.14
C PRO A 170 -1.50 -2.70 5.35
N GLY A 171 -1.51 -3.98 5.56
CA GLY A 171 -2.56 -4.86 5.08
C GLY A 171 -2.08 -6.26 4.72
N VAL A 172 -3.00 -7.08 4.26
CA VAL A 172 -2.77 -8.39 3.66
C VAL A 172 -2.43 -8.28 2.18
N GLN A 173 -2.54 -7.08 1.62
CA GLN A 173 -2.54 -6.80 0.20
C GLN A 173 -1.38 -5.88 -0.15
N ARG A 174 -1.01 -5.89 -1.42
CA ARG A 174 -0.05 -4.94 -1.98
C ARG A 174 -0.67 -3.54 -2.12
N ASP A 175 0.12 -2.66 -2.46
CA ASP A 175 0.11 -1.22 -2.39
C ASP A 175 -1.02 -0.53 -3.17
N ASP A 176 -1.40 -1.08 -4.30
CA ASP A 176 -2.44 -0.60 -5.20
C ASP A 176 -3.87 -0.99 -4.77
N GLN A 177 -3.96 -1.86 -3.77
CA GLN A 177 -5.25 -2.42 -3.33
C GLN A 177 -5.69 -1.91 -1.97
N PHE A 178 -4.86 -1.12 -1.39
CA PHE A 178 -5.05 -0.44 -0.14
C PHE A 178 -5.61 0.97 -0.40
N GLN A 179 -6.59 1.36 0.37
CA GLN A 179 -7.11 2.72 0.32
C GLN A 179 -6.83 3.45 1.64
N LEU A 180 -6.20 4.63 1.54
CA LEU A 180 -5.98 5.54 2.65
C LEU A 180 -6.94 6.72 2.55
N ASN A 181 -7.86 6.81 3.49
CA ASN A 181 -8.78 7.92 3.63
C ASN A 181 -8.42 8.75 4.87
N LEU A 182 -8.37 10.06 4.70
CA LEU A 182 -8.15 11.03 5.77
C LEU A 182 -9.31 12.01 5.82
N ASP A 183 -10.04 12.03 6.93
CA ASP A 183 -11.28 12.80 7.08
C ASP A 183 -12.25 12.58 5.91
N GLY A 184 -12.36 11.33 5.44
CA GLY A 184 -13.23 10.93 4.34
C GLY A 184 -12.69 11.17 2.93
N GLN A 185 -11.57 11.86 2.74
CA GLN A 185 -10.92 12.04 1.45
C GLN A 185 -9.93 10.92 1.16
N GLN A 186 -10.00 10.33 -0.03
CA GLN A 186 -8.96 9.42 -0.51
C GLN A 186 -7.67 10.20 -0.79
N ILE A 187 -6.59 9.83 -0.12
CA ILE A 187 -5.24 10.41 -0.30
C ILE A 187 -4.20 9.34 -0.67
N THR A 188 -4.65 8.22 -1.19
CA THR A 188 -3.78 7.13 -1.62
C THR A 188 -2.92 7.58 -2.80
N GLN A 189 -1.62 7.35 -2.73
CA GLN A 189 -0.75 7.39 -3.90
C GLN A 189 -0.90 6.06 -4.62
N ASP A 190 -1.41 6.07 -5.84
CA ASP A 190 -1.68 4.90 -6.68
C ASP A 190 -1.02 4.98 -8.08
N LEU A 191 -0.03 5.83 -8.25
CA LEU A 191 0.77 5.94 -9.49
C LEU A 191 1.59 4.68 -9.73
N SER A 192 2.21 4.15 -8.69
CA SER A 192 3.08 2.99 -8.76
C SER A 192 3.19 2.31 -7.42
N THR A 193 3.18 0.99 -7.45
CA THR A 193 3.37 0.12 -6.29
C THR A 193 4.82 -0.01 -5.85
N SER A 194 5.78 0.50 -6.62
CA SER A 194 7.17 0.37 -6.23
C SER A 194 7.44 1.03 -4.87
N SER A 195 8.17 0.35 -4.00
CA SER A 195 8.53 0.80 -2.63
C SER A 195 9.20 2.18 -2.60
N GLY A 196 9.67 2.65 -3.75
CA GLY A 196 10.26 3.98 -3.92
C GLY A 196 9.28 5.14 -3.77
N PHE A 197 7.97 4.94 -3.94
CA PHE A 197 7.04 6.05 -4.05
C PHE A 197 6.41 6.50 -2.72
N GLY A 198 6.15 5.63 -1.77
CA GLY A 198 5.66 5.94 -0.42
C GLY A 198 4.40 6.81 -0.35
N GLN A 199 3.61 6.65 0.67
CA GLN A 199 2.42 7.48 0.91
C GLN A 199 2.79 8.84 1.52
N MET A 200 1.89 9.83 1.40
CA MET A 200 2.00 11.11 2.10
C MET A 200 2.13 10.87 3.61
N ARG A 201 3.15 11.45 4.25
CA ARG A 201 3.30 11.41 5.70
C ARG A 201 2.64 12.62 6.37
N ILE A 202 1.95 12.32 7.46
CA ILE A 202 1.27 13.30 8.31
C ILE A 202 1.80 13.08 9.72
N SER A 203 2.06 14.17 10.45
CA SER A 203 2.50 14.05 11.84
C SER A 203 1.57 13.16 12.66
N ARG A 204 2.15 12.24 13.42
CA ARG A 204 1.43 11.38 14.36
C ARG A 204 0.58 12.20 15.34
N ASP A 205 1.08 13.35 15.76
CA ASP A 205 0.40 14.23 16.71
C ASP A 205 -0.79 14.97 16.09
N ALA A 206 -0.93 14.95 14.75
CA ALA A 206 -2.08 15.51 14.04
C ALA A 206 -3.22 14.49 13.86
N ILE A 207 -2.94 13.18 13.99
CA ILE A 207 -3.95 12.12 13.86
C ILE A 207 -4.59 11.87 15.24
N ALA A 208 -5.91 11.85 15.29
CA ALA A 208 -6.66 11.51 16.49
C ALA A 208 -6.65 9.99 16.73
N GLU A 209 -7.10 9.26 15.72
CA GLU A 209 -7.16 7.79 15.68
C GLU A 209 -7.40 7.33 14.25
N TYR A 210 -7.30 6.03 14.02
CA TYR A 210 -7.74 5.44 12.76
C TYR A 210 -8.24 4.01 12.93
N GLN A 211 -9.08 3.61 11.99
CA GLN A 211 -9.52 2.25 11.80
C GLN A 211 -8.83 1.64 10.59
N LEU A 212 -8.38 0.41 10.71
CA LEU A 212 -7.97 -0.42 9.58
C LEU A 212 -8.94 -1.58 9.46
N VAL A 213 -9.51 -1.77 8.27
CA VAL A 213 -10.43 -2.84 7.94
C VAL A 213 -9.85 -3.65 6.79
N ASN A 214 -9.71 -4.98 6.97
CA ASN A 214 -9.21 -5.89 5.95
C ASN A 214 -10.33 -6.53 5.12
N SER A 215 -11.55 -6.55 5.66
CA SER A 215 -12.75 -7.01 4.96
C SER A 215 -13.87 -6.04 5.31
N GLN A 216 -14.17 -5.13 4.41
CA GLN A 216 -15.13 -4.07 4.66
C GLN A 216 -16.41 -4.29 3.85
N PHE A 217 -17.52 -4.51 4.55
CA PHE A 217 -18.82 -4.73 3.93
C PHE A 217 -19.68 -3.47 3.83
N ASP A 218 -19.23 -2.34 4.39
CA ASP A 218 -19.90 -1.05 4.15
C ASP A 218 -19.90 -0.73 2.66
N ILE A 219 -21.10 -0.55 2.12
CA ILE A 219 -21.31 -0.39 0.68
C ILE A 219 -20.77 0.93 0.13
N SER A 220 -20.61 1.95 0.98
CA SER A 220 -20.05 3.24 0.60
C SER A 220 -18.56 3.17 0.19
N GLN A 221 -17.87 2.12 0.64
CA GLN A 221 -16.45 1.94 0.39
C GLN A 221 -16.21 1.14 -0.89
N GLY A 222 -15.46 1.73 -1.81
CA GLY A 222 -15.10 1.11 -3.10
C GLY A 222 -13.62 1.27 -3.43
N ARG A 223 -13.24 0.91 -4.64
CA ARG A 223 -11.88 1.04 -5.20
C ARG A 223 -10.76 0.45 -4.34
N SER A 224 -11.08 -0.61 -3.60
CA SER A 224 -10.13 -1.39 -2.81
C SER A 224 -10.55 -2.85 -2.83
N LEU A 225 -9.62 -3.76 -2.92
CA LEU A 225 -9.89 -5.20 -2.84
C LEU A 225 -10.12 -5.70 -1.41
N GLY A 226 -10.28 -4.77 -0.45
CA GLY A 226 -10.73 -5.06 0.90
C GLY A 226 -10.01 -4.31 2.01
N THR A 227 -8.74 -3.95 1.86
CA THR A 227 -8.02 -3.23 2.92
C THR A 227 -8.23 -1.72 2.81
N GLN A 228 -8.72 -1.12 3.87
CA GLN A 228 -8.91 0.32 3.96
C GLN A 228 -8.45 0.87 5.31
N VAL A 229 -7.81 2.02 5.26
CA VAL A 229 -7.49 2.82 6.45
C VAL A 229 -8.36 4.07 6.44
N GLN A 230 -9.07 4.26 7.54
CA GLN A 230 -9.93 5.42 7.78
C GLN A 230 -9.35 6.21 8.94
N ALA A 231 -8.63 7.27 8.62
CA ALA A 231 -7.98 8.12 9.62
C ALA A 231 -8.74 9.43 9.81
N VAL A 232 -8.77 9.91 11.05
CA VAL A 232 -9.37 11.19 11.41
C VAL A 232 -8.32 12.08 12.06
N THR A 233 -8.25 13.33 11.61
CA THR A 233 -7.36 14.33 12.20
C THR A 233 -7.92 14.90 13.48
N ARG A 234 -7.05 15.41 14.36
CA ARG A 234 -7.48 16.13 15.55
C ARG A 234 -8.22 17.41 15.16
N SER A 235 -9.23 17.75 15.95
CA SER A 235 -9.98 19.01 15.87
C SER A 235 -9.58 19.96 16.99
N GLY A 236 -9.98 21.21 16.88
CA GLY A 236 -9.93 22.18 17.98
C GLY A 236 -10.96 21.85 19.06
N THR A 237 -10.76 22.42 20.24
CA THR A 237 -11.64 22.27 21.40
C THR A 237 -12.07 23.64 21.92
N ASN A 238 -12.93 23.66 22.95
CA ASN A 238 -13.32 24.92 23.61
C ASN A 238 -12.25 25.52 24.54
N ASP A 239 -11.17 24.76 24.79
CA ASP A 239 -10.02 25.20 25.55
C ASP A 239 -8.78 25.29 24.66
N LEU A 240 -7.97 26.30 24.90
CA LEU A 240 -6.69 26.43 24.22
C LEU A 240 -5.75 25.31 24.66
N HIS A 241 -5.21 24.58 23.71
CA HIS A 241 -4.31 23.46 23.96
C HIS A 241 -3.26 23.35 22.85
N GLY A 242 -2.16 22.74 23.18
CA GLY A 242 -1.09 22.51 22.22
C GLY A 242 -0.02 21.57 22.74
N THR A 243 0.87 21.18 21.84
CA THR A 243 2.02 20.34 22.15
C THR A 243 3.25 20.89 21.45
N PHE A 244 4.40 20.72 22.08
CA PHE A 244 5.70 20.88 21.44
C PHE A 244 6.54 19.66 21.78
N TYR A 245 7.21 19.07 20.79
CA TYR A 245 7.97 17.83 21.00
C TYR A 245 9.23 17.79 20.16
N GLY A 246 10.19 16.99 20.65
CA GLY A 246 11.40 16.64 19.95
C GLY A 246 11.75 15.17 20.14
N ASN A 247 12.17 14.49 19.07
CA ASN A 247 12.65 13.12 19.08
C ASN A 247 14.07 13.08 18.50
N PHE A 248 14.94 12.29 19.13
CA PHE A 248 16.36 12.24 18.82
C PHE A 248 16.87 10.82 18.80
N ARG A 249 17.52 10.41 17.71
CA ARG A 249 18.27 9.16 17.59
C ARG A 249 19.72 9.45 17.22
N ARG A 250 20.64 8.60 17.68
CA ARG A 250 22.07 8.74 17.39
C ARG A 250 22.71 7.34 17.27
N ASP A 251 23.62 7.20 16.32
CA ASP A 251 24.38 5.96 16.06
C ASP A 251 25.18 5.45 17.25
N ALA A 252 25.65 6.35 18.13
CA ALA A 252 26.39 5.97 19.36
C ALA A 252 25.67 4.95 20.25
N LEU A 253 24.35 4.82 20.12
CA LEU A 253 23.50 3.90 20.87
C LEU A 253 22.98 2.73 20.00
N ASN A 254 23.32 2.69 18.72
CA ASN A 254 22.89 1.66 17.81
C ASN A 254 23.82 0.43 17.86
N ALA A 255 23.26 -0.74 17.61
CA ALA A 255 24.05 -1.94 17.35
C ALA A 255 24.62 -1.94 15.94
N ALA A 256 25.64 -2.76 15.70
CA ALA A 256 26.20 -2.93 14.36
C ALA A 256 25.17 -3.50 13.37
N ASP A 257 25.20 -3.01 12.14
CA ASP A 257 24.43 -3.57 11.04
C ASP A 257 24.81 -5.05 10.82
N PHE A 258 23.81 -5.90 10.62
CA PHE A 258 24.00 -7.35 10.55
C PHE A 258 24.78 -7.81 9.31
N VAL A 259 24.73 -7.07 8.21
CA VAL A 259 25.42 -7.38 6.95
C VAL A 259 26.72 -6.61 6.86
N ALA A 260 26.73 -5.28 7.08
CA ALA A 260 27.91 -4.45 7.05
C ALA A 260 28.88 -4.75 8.23
N ARG A 261 28.41 -5.42 9.29
CA ARG A 261 29.18 -5.76 10.50
C ARG A 261 29.84 -4.59 11.20
N LYS A 262 29.29 -3.40 11.07
CA LYS A 262 29.75 -2.16 11.69
C LYS A 262 28.56 -1.26 12.02
N ILE A 263 28.77 -0.35 12.99
CA ILE A 263 27.81 0.73 13.26
C ILE A 263 27.91 1.72 12.10
N LEU A 264 26.78 1.96 11.44
CA LEU A 264 26.70 2.97 10.36
C LEU A 264 26.38 4.34 10.98
N PRO A 265 27.08 5.42 10.56
CA PRO A 265 26.77 6.78 10.99
C PRO A 265 25.30 7.11 10.74
N TYR A 266 24.63 7.56 11.78
CA TYR A 266 23.20 7.83 11.77
C TYR A 266 22.84 8.89 12.82
N SER A 267 21.97 9.80 12.44
CA SER A 267 21.25 10.64 13.39
C SER A 267 19.86 10.95 12.87
N ASP A 268 18.94 11.21 13.77
CA ASP A 268 17.62 11.70 13.42
C ASP A 268 17.17 12.75 14.43
N THR A 269 16.59 13.80 13.93
CA THR A 269 16.03 14.89 14.72
C THR A 269 14.67 15.25 14.14
N GLN A 270 13.62 14.97 14.91
CA GLN A 270 12.25 15.34 14.56
C GLN A 270 11.76 16.38 15.57
N LEU A 271 11.34 17.53 15.09
CA LEU A 271 10.78 18.63 15.89
C LEU A 271 9.40 18.97 15.37
N GLY A 272 8.46 19.15 16.27
CA GLY A 272 7.11 19.48 15.85
C GLY A 272 6.27 20.05 17.00
N GLY A 273 5.06 20.45 16.62
CA GLY A 273 4.09 20.92 17.58
C GLY A 273 2.68 21.01 17.00
N THR A 274 1.72 21.09 17.89
CA THR A 274 0.30 21.29 17.57
C THR A 274 -0.25 22.45 18.38
N PHE A 275 -1.27 23.09 17.82
CA PHE A 275 -1.94 24.19 18.47
C PHE A 275 -3.41 24.21 18.06
N GLY A 276 -4.33 24.30 19.03
CA GLY A 276 -5.77 24.29 18.77
C GLY A 276 -6.56 25.01 19.87
N GLY A 277 -7.78 25.41 19.54
CA GLY A 277 -8.67 26.08 20.46
C GLY A 277 -9.90 26.67 19.80
N PRO A 278 -10.71 27.45 20.51
CA PRO A 278 -11.88 28.11 19.96
C PRO A 278 -11.50 29.46 19.34
N ILE A 279 -12.06 29.75 18.16
CA ILE A 279 -12.24 31.11 17.68
C ILE A 279 -13.55 31.66 18.29
N ILE A 280 -14.59 30.83 18.27
CA ILE A 280 -15.87 31.09 18.94
C ILE A 280 -16.26 29.82 19.69
N LYS A 281 -16.36 29.88 21.02
CA LYS A 281 -16.73 28.72 21.85
C LYS A 281 -18.04 28.08 21.38
N ASN A 282 -18.06 26.74 21.35
CA ASN A 282 -19.16 25.89 20.89
C ASN A 282 -19.59 26.11 19.44
N LYS A 283 -18.85 26.91 18.63
CA LYS A 283 -19.27 27.26 17.30
C LYS A 283 -18.18 27.23 16.23
N LEU A 284 -16.97 27.69 16.53
CA LEU A 284 -15.88 27.71 15.57
C LEU A 284 -14.55 27.37 16.28
N GLN A 285 -14.00 26.24 15.97
CA GLN A 285 -12.72 25.74 16.48
C GLN A 285 -11.69 25.67 15.36
N TYR A 286 -10.41 25.70 15.74
CA TYR A 286 -9.29 25.50 14.84
C TYR A 286 -8.27 24.57 15.44
N PHE A 287 -7.52 23.89 14.56
CA PHE A 287 -6.38 23.05 14.92
C PHE A 287 -5.30 23.17 13.85
N GLY A 288 -4.04 23.21 14.28
CA GLY A 288 -2.87 23.22 13.42
C GLY A 288 -1.77 22.29 13.92
N ALA A 289 -1.01 21.70 13.01
CA ALA A 289 0.16 20.87 13.30
C ALA A 289 1.29 21.15 12.32
N TYR A 290 2.52 21.10 12.82
CA TYR A 290 3.75 21.18 12.05
C TYR A 290 4.75 20.16 12.57
N GLU A 291 5.43 19.47 11.65
CA GLU A 291 6.54 18.57 11.99
C GLU A 291 7.63 18.72 10.93
N HIS A 292 8.87 18.77 11.39
CA HIS A 292 10.07 18.72 10.55
C HIS A 292 10.97 17.60 11.01
N GLU A 293 11.46 16.80 10.09
CA GLU A 293 12.42 15.72 10.31
C GLU A 293 13.66 15.95 9.47
N ASN A 294 14.80 15.79 10.09
CA ASN A 294 16.10 15.77 9.46
C ASN A 294 16.86 14.54 9.92
N GLU A 295 17.06 13.60 9.00
CA GLU A 295 17.61 12.27 9.25
C GLU A 295 18.89 12.06 8.42
N PRO A 296 20.02 12.64 8.81
CA PRO A 296 21.32 12.22 8.28
C PRO A 296 21.58 10.74 8.56
N ASN A 297 21.84 9.99 7.51
CA ASN A 297 22.11 8.57 7.58
C ASN A 297 23.24 8.17 6.63
N THR A 298 23.60 6.91 6.63
CA THR A 298 24.67 6.38 5.80
C THR A 298 24.16 5.19 5.02
N VAL A 299 24.24 5.29 3.70
CA VAL A 299 23.95 4.19 2.80
C VAL A 299 25.24 3.39 2.58
N PHE A 300 25.20 2.11 2.89
CA PHE A 300 26.29 1.19 2.58
C PHE A 300 26.02 0.53 1.22
N VAL A 301 26.89 0.77 0.25
CA VAL A 301 26.77 0.21 -1.09
C VAL A 301 27.83 -0.86 -1.28
N SER A 302 27.39 -2.09 -1.48
CA SER A 302 28.25 -3.25 -1.69
C SER A 302 27.68 -4.10 -2.83
N PRO A 303 28.07 -3.85 -4.08
CA PRO A 303 27.59 -4.64 -5.21
C PRO A 303 27.93 -6.14 -5.01
N GLN A 304 26.99 -7.00 -5.33
CA GLN A 304 27.16 -8.46 -5.20
C GLN A 304 28.43 -8.97 -5.90
N ALA A 305 28.75 -8.40 -7.05
CA ALA A 305 29.95 -8.74 -7.82
C ALA A 305 31.26 -8.49 -7.09
N TYR A 306 31.24 -7.66 -6.02
CA TYR A 306 32.43 -7.32 -5.22
C TYR A 306 32.44 -8.05 -3.86
N GLN A 307 31.42 -8.82 -3.57
CA GLN A 307 31.32 -9.57 -2.31
C GLN A 307 32.06 -10.91 -2.44
N VAL A 308 32.82 -11.26 -1.43
CA VAL A 308 33.53 -12.54 -1.37
C VAL A 308 32.86 -13.40 -0.30
N ALA A 309 32.49 -14.63 -0.65
CA ALA A 309 31.83 -15.56 0.27
C ALA A 309 32.63 -15.74 1.59
N GLY A 310 31.97 -15.60 2.71
CA GLY A 310 32.54 -15.75 4.05
C GLY A 310 33.40 -14.59 4.56
N GLN A 311 33.59 -13.54 3.79
CA GLN A 311 34.31 -12.33 4.19
C GLN A 311 33.37 -11.16 4.41
N GLN A 312 33.88 -10.08 5.01
CA GLN A 312 33.12 -8.84 5.13
C GLN A 312 32.82 -8.26 3.73
N ALA A 313 31.61 -7.76 3.54
CA ALA A 313 31.18 -7.18 2.27
C ALA A 313 32.12 -6.04 1.85
N VAL A 314 32.64 -6.11 0.63
CA VAL A 314 33.43 -5.01 0.03
C VAL A 314 32.50 -3.92 -0.46
N GLY A 315 32.55 -2.74 0.15
CA GLY A 315 31.67 -1.63 -0.19
C GLY A 315 32.12 -0.30 0.36
N LEU A 316 31.40 0.75 -0.01
CA LEU A 316 31.58 2.10 0.47
C LEU A 316 30.36 2.60 1.23
N THR A 317 30.59 3.51 2.14
CA THR A 317 29.55 4.26 2.84
C THR A 317 29.36 5.63 2.21
N PHE A 318 28.11 6.01 1.98
CA PHE A 318 27.75 7.30 1.41
C PHE A 318 26.88 8.06 2.42
N PRO A 319 27.23 9.31 2.73
CA PRO A 319 26.36 10.16 3.53
C PRO A 319 25.09 10.44 2.75
N ASN A 320 23.99 10.36 3.44
CA ASN A 320 22.67 10.65 2.91
C ASN A 320 21.88 11.45 3.95
N THR A 321 20.80 12.10 3.55
CA THR A 321 19.93 12.82 4.45
C THR A 321 18.49 12.75 3.94
N ASN A 322 17.63 12.10 4.71
CA ASN A 322 16.20 12.27 4.54
C ASN A 322 15.79 13.57 5.22
N THR A 323 15.18 14.47 4.47
CA THR A 323 14.60 15.69 5.03
C THR A 323 13.13 15.74 4.65
N GLN A 324 12.27 15.95 5.63
CA GLN A 324 10.85 16.11 5.35
C GLN A 324 10.18 17.09 6.33
N TYR A 325 9.07 17.65 5.89
CA TYR A 325 8.18 18.42 6.76
C TYR A 325 6.72 18.23 6.35
N SER A 326 5.85 18.32 7.33
CA SER A 326 4.41 18.28 7.15
C SER A 326 3.71 19.42 7.89
N VAL A 327 2.66 19.92 7.27
CA VAL A 327 1.79 20.97 7.82
C VAL A 327 0.35 20.48 7.71
N LEU A 328 -0.43 20.69 8.76
CA LEU A 328 -1.86 20.45 8.76
C LEU A 328 -2.56 21.65 9.39
N ALA A 329 -3.67 22.09 8.79
CA ALA A 329 -4.59 23.05 9.35
C ALA A 329 -6.04 22.56 9.18
N ARG A 330 -6.84 22.69 10.23
CA ARG A 330 -8.25 22.30 10.25
C ARG A 330 -9.08 23.37 10.94
N GLY A 331 -10.27 23.62 10.42
CA GLY A 331 -11.31 24.42 11.04
C GLY A 331 -12.62 23.65 11.07
N ASP A 332 -13.32 23.71 12.22
CA ASP A 332 -14.62 23.09 12.44
C ASP A 332 -15.62 24.20 12.81
N TYR A 333 -16.74 24.29 12.09
CA TYR A 333 -17.74 25.35 12.23
C TYR A 333 -19.14 24.76 12.36
N GLU A 334 -19.85 25.16 13.39
CA GLU A 334 -21.25 24.80 13.71
C GLU A 334 -22.16 26.05 13.45
N PRO A 335 -22.60 26.27 12.20
CA PRO A 335 -23.48 27.43 11.92
C PRO A 335 -24.85 27.29 12.61
N SER A 336 -25.35 26.07 12.73
CA SER A 336 -26.59 25.70 13.41
C SER A 336 -26.44 24.36 14.13
N SER A 337 -27.47 23.96 14.88
CA SER A 337 -27.54 22.61 15.48
C SER A 337 -27.75 21.51 14.45
N SER A 338 -28.14 21.87 13.23
CA SER A 338 -28.33 20.90 12.12
C SER A 338 -27.18 20.85 11.16
N ASP A 339 -26.25 21.79 11.22
CA ASP A 339 -25.16 21.90 10.27
C ASP A 339 -23.79 21.77 10.95
N HIS A 340 -22.94 20.94 10.40
CA HIS A 340 -21.53 20.91 10.72
C HIS A 340 -20.70 21.06 9.45
N ILE A 341 -19.69 21.90 9.47
CA ILE A 341 -18.75 22.12 8.39
C ILE A 341 -17.34 21.96 8.93
N SER A 342 -16.52 21.13 8.29
CA SER A 342 -15.09 21.12 8.56
C SER A 342 -14.29 21.30 7.27
N VAL A 343 -13.17 22.01 7.39
CA VAL A 343 -12.21 22.19 6.29
C VAL A 343 -10.82 21.82 6.79
N ARG A 344 -10.13 20.93 6.07
CA ARG A 344 -8.75 20.53 6.38
C ARG A 344 -7.86 20.73 5.16
N GLY A 345 -6.69 21.34 5.39
CA GLY A 345 -5.58 21.40 4.46
C GLY A 345 -4.38 20.64 5.00
N THR A 346 -3.66 19.88 4.15
CA THR A 346 -2.38 19.25 4.50
C THR A 346 -1.37 19.49 3.40
N PHE A 347 -0.12 19.62 3.81
CA PHE A 347 1.03 19.67 2.91
C PHE A 347 2.16 18.81 3.47
N TRP A 348 2.86 18.07 2.59
CA TRP A 348 4.03 17.27 2.92
C TRP A 348 5.10 17.43 1.84
N ASN A 349 6.36 17.50 2.26
CA ASN A 349 7.52 17.53 1.35
C ASN A 349 8.59 16.59 1.87
N PHE A 350 9.26 15.89 0.96
CA PHE A 350 10.32 14.93 1.25
C PHE A 350 11.44 15.02 0.22
N THR A 351 12.68 15.00 0.68
CA THR A 351 13.88 14.91 -0.16
C THR A 351 14.84 13.85 0.37
N ASN A 352 15.44 13.10 -0.56
CA ASN A 352 16.51 12.15 -0.29
C ASN A 352 17.54 12.24 -1.45
N PRO A 353 18.78 12.65 -1.20
CA PRO A 353 19.76 12.86 -2.26
C PRO A 353 20.42 11.59 -2.80
N PHE A 354 20.27 10.43 -2.12
CA PHE A 354 20.99 9.20 -2.48
C PHE A 354 20.16 7.94 -2.19
N THR A 355 19.38 7.48 -3.15
CA THR A 355 18.41 6.38 -2.99
C THR A 355 18.36 5.44 -4.20
N ASN A 356 17.45 4.46 -4.19
CA ASN A 356 17.17 3.51 -5.26
C ASN A 356 18.35 2.64 -5.69
N LEU A 357 19.06 2.09 -4.72
CA LEU A 357 20.14 1.12 -4.94
C LEU A 357 19.64 -0.30 -4.64
N THR A 358 20.07 -1.23 -5.48
CA THR A 358 19.83 -2.66 -5.33
C THR A 358 21.13 -3.40 -4.99
N ALA A 359 21.03 -4.68 -4.70
CA ALA A 359 22.19 -5.51 -4.40
C ALA A 359 23.21 -5.61 -5.56
N THR A 360 22.79 -5.34 -6.79
CA THR A 360 23.66 -5.31 -7.97
C THR A 360 24.15 -3.90 -8.33
N SER A 361 23.67 -2.87 -7.65
CA SER A 361 23.96 -1.48 -8.01
C SER A 361 25.37 -1.06 -7.63
N TYR A 362 26.08 -0.46 -8.58
CA TYR A 362 27.24 0.36 -8.34
C TYR A 362 26.79 1.74 -7.83
N PRO A 363 27.58 2.47 -7.02
CA PRO A 363 27.15 3.75 -6.45
C PRO A 363 26.65 4.78 -7.45
N ALA A 364 27.19 4.77 -8.69
CA ALA A 364 26.75 5.65 -9.78
C ALA A 364 25.29 5.37 -10.25
N ALA A 365 24.66 4.31 -9.80
CA ALA A 365 23.24 4.06 -10.05
C ALA A 365 22.31 4.82 -9.08
N ALA A 366 22.85 5.47 -8.05
CA ALA A 366 22.09 6.21 -7.07
C ALA A 366 21.34 7.41 -7.67
N GLN A 367 20.22 7.75 -7.03
CA GLN A 367 19.30 8.79 -7.46
C GLN A 367 18.98 9.75 -6.34
N ALA A 368 18.58 10.96 -6.71
CA ALA A 368 18.01 11.91 -5.80
C ALA A 368 16.48 11.93 -5.95
N ALA A 369 15.78 11.75 -4.85
CA ALA A 369 14.32 11.75 -4.80
C ALA A 369 13.78 13.07 -4.22
N HIS A 370 12.77 13.62 -4.85
CA HIS A 370 11.96 14.72 -4.33
C HIS A 370 10.48 14.38 -4.48
N ARG A 371 9.74 14.47 -3.38
CA ARG A 371 8.30 14.19 -3.33
C ARG A 371 7.58 15.29 -2.57
N TYR A 372 6.37 15.60 -2.99
CA TYR A 372 5.46 16.41 -2.17
C TYR A 372 4.02 16.00 -2.42
N ALA A 373 3.18 16.23 -1.44
CA ALA A 373 1.73 16.04 -1.56
C ALA A 373 1.00 17.18 -0.86
N ASP A 374 -0.09 17.60 -1.47
CA ASP A 374 -1.01 18.56 -0.90
C ASP A 374 -2.44 18.04 -1.00
N SER A 375 -3.24 18.31 0.00
CA SER A 375 -4.62 17.88 0.04
C SER A 375 -5.48 18.93 0.77
N VAL A 376 -6.64 19.20 0.20
CA VAL A 376 -7.68 20.03 0.83
C VAL A 376 -8.98 19.26 0.75
N VAL A 377 -9.73 19.23 1.85
CA VAL A 377 -11.06 18.65 1.90
C VAL A 377 -11.98 19.52 2.73
N GLY A 378 -13.20 19.71 2.23
CA GLY A 378 -14.33 20.27 2.93
C GLY A 378 -15.38 19.20 3.18
N ASN A 379 -15.85 19.07 4.41
CA ASN A 379 -16.93 18.20 4.80
C ASN A 379 -18.08 19.06 5.34
N TRP A 380 -19.29 18.77 4.93
CA TRP A 380 -20.51 19.37 5.47
C TRP A 380 -21.49 18.26 5.81
N SER A 381 -22.05 18.21 6.96
CA SER A 381 -23.20 17.36 7.29
C SER A 381 -24.39 18.22 7.67
N HIS A 382 -25.57 17.80 7.22
CA HIS A 382 -26.84 18.45 7.49
C HIS A 382 -27.89 17.45 7.98
N VAL A 383 -28.44 17.73 9.14
CA VAL A 383 -29.49 16.93 9.76
C VAL A 383 -30.86 17.53 9.39
N PHE A 384 -31.55 16.95 8.40
CA PHE A 384 -32.91 17.40 8.02
C PHE A 384 -33.93 17.06 9.10
N THR A 385 -33.83 15.83 9.63
CA THR A 385 -34.63 15.32 10.74
C THR A 385 -33.78 14.36 11.57
N ALA A 386 -34.25 13.96 12.75
CA ALA A 386 -33.54 12.96 13.56
C ALA A 386 -33.24 11.63 12.81
N ASN A 387 -33.95 11.39 11.71
CA ASN A 387 -33.85 10.15 10.93
C ASN A 387 -33.27 10.34 9.52
N LEU A 388 -32.97 11.56 9.10
CA LEU A 388 -32.50 11.85 7.75
C LEU A 388 -31.31 12.80 7.80
N VAL A 389 -30.13 12.30 7.41
CA VAL A 389 -28.87 13.03 7.44
C VAL A 389 -28.26 13.02 6.05
N LEU A 390 -27.82 14.20 5.64
CA LEU A 390 -27.05 14.41 4.41
C LEU A 390 -25.61 14.76 4.78
N LYS A 391 -24.65 14.22 4.05
CA LYS A 391 -23.22 14.51 4.19
C LYS A 391 -22.59 14.95 2.89
N VAL A 392 -21.61 15.90 2.96
CA VAL A 392 -20.85 16.49 1.82
C VAL A 392 -19.34 16.32 2.05
N ASN A 393 -18.68 15.58 1.17
CA ASN A 393 -17.22 15.55 1.09
C ASN A 393 -16.77 16.04 -0.29
N ALA A 394 -16.02 17.12 -0.35
CA ALA A 394 -15.41 17.62 -1.57
C ALA A 394 -13.93 17.88 -1.33
N GLY A 395 -13.08 17.27 -2.13
CA GLY A 395 -11.66 17.31 -1.89
C GLY A 395 -10.82 17.43 -3.15
N TRP A 396 -9.60 17.89 -2.94
CA TRP A 396 -8.53 17.92 -3.90
C TRP A 396 -7.31 17.26 -3.29
N PHE A 397 -6.75 16.26 -3.96
CA PHE A 397 -5.48 15.63 -3.59
C PHE A 397 -4.51 15.75 -4.74
N LYS A 398 -3.26 16.10 -4.44
CA LYS A 398 -2.16 16.10 -5.39
C LYS A 398 -0.97 15.40 -4.78
N TYR A 399 -0.35 14.53 -5.55
CA TYR A 399 0.92 13.92 -5.24
C TYR A 399 1.89 14.16 -6.40
N PHE A 400 3.15 14.43 -6.08
CA PHE A 400 4.21 14.64 -7.06
C PHE A 400 5.46 13.94 -6.59
N PHE A 401 6.15 13.28 -7.51
CA PHE A 401 7.50 12.83 -7.27
C PHE A 401 8.41 13.11 -8.47
N LYS A 402 9.70 13.24 -8.18
CA LYS A 402 10.75 13.44 -9.14
C LYS A 402 11.98 12.65 -8.73
N TYR A 403 12.51 11.89 -9.65
CA TYR A 403 13.85 11.30 -9.53
C TYR A 403 14.81 11.91 -10.52
N THR A 404 16.00 12.22 -10.00
CA THR A 404 17.12 12.72 -10.78
C THR A 404 18.37 11.95 -10.41
N PHE A 405 19.49 12.26 -11.02
CA PHE A 405 20.75 11.65 -10.62
C PHE A 405 21.21 12.18 -9.28
N ALA A 406 21.82 11.32 -8.47
CA ALA A 406 22.49 11.77 -7.26
C ALA A 406 23.63 12.77 -7.61
N ALA A 407 23.90 13.69 -6.69
CA ALA A 407 24.91 14.73 -6.89
C ALA A 407 26.28 14.13 -7.25
N GLY A 408 26.92 14.68 -8.27
CA GLY A 408 28.25 14.25 -8.73
C GLY A 408 28.25 13.03 -9.67
N ILE A 409 27.10 12.47 -10.03
CA ILE A 409 27.03 11.37 -11.00
C ILE A 409 26.92 11.93 -12.42
N ALA A 410 27.78 11.42 -13.33
CA ALA A 410 27.74 11.79 -14.72
C ALA A 410 26.53 11.20 -15.44
N ALA A 411 25.99 11.93 -16.39
CA ALA A 411 24.91 11.52 -17.26
C ALA A 411 25.37 10.49 -18.31
N THR A 412 25.77 9.30 -17.87
CA THR A 412 26.26 8.21 -18.75
C THR A 412 25.13 7.27 -19.14
N PRO A 413 25.34 6.41 -20.16
CA PRO A 413 24.48 5.22 -20.33
C PRO A 413 24.52 4.32 -19.10
N ARG A 414 23.53 3.43 -19.01
CA ARG A 414 23.51 2.34 -18.04
C ARG A 414 24.29 1.14 -18.57
N TYR A 415 25.24 0.63 -17.82
CA TYR A 415 26.03 -0.54 -18.17
C TYR A 415 25.62 -1.72 -17.28
N ILE A 416 25.19 -2.83 -17.90
CA ILE A 416 24.58 -3.97 -17.21
C ILE A 416 25.46 -5.20 -17.43
N PHE A 417 26.13 -5.64 -16.39
CA PHE A 417 26.85 -6.92 -16.31
C PHE A 417 26.06 -7.90 -15.42
N PRO A 418 26.26 -9.21 -15.57
CA PRO A 418 25.76 -10.17 -14.60
C PRO A 418 26.21 -9.82 -13.17
N GLY A 419 25.27 -9.49 -12.28
CA GLY A 419 25.55 -9.13 -10.88
C GLY A 419 26.13 -7.72 -10.64
N LEU A 420 26.26 -6.88 -11.66
CA LEU A 420 26.76 -5.51 -11.52
C LEU A 420 26.09 -4.54 -12.51
N THR A 421 25.50 -3.49 -12.00
CA THR A 421 24.93 -2.40 -12.80
C THR A 421 25.65 -1.08 -12.51
N ILE A 422 26.24 -0.47 -13.52
CA ILE A 422 26.98 0.79 -13.45
C ILE A 422 26.22 1.88 -14.21
N GLY A 423 26.20 3.09 -13.67
CA GLY A 423 25.48 4.22 -14.26
C GLY A 423 24.01 4.30 -13.82
N PRO A 424 23.32 5.39 -14.17
CA PRO A 424 21.98 5.70 -13.69
C PRO A 424 20.92 4.72 -14.21
N GLY A 425 19.80 4.64 -13.51
CA GLY A 425 18.65 3.86 -13.95
C GLY A 425 18.16 4.28 -15.33
N PHE A 426 17.57 3.36 -16.08
CA PHE A 426 17.17 3.55 -17.48
C PHE A 426 16.04 4.56 -17.67
N ASN A 427 15.26 4.84 -16.63
CA ASN A 427 14.07 5.69 -16.64
C ASN A 427 14.31 7.13 -16.15
N TYR A 428 15.54 7.52 -15.82
CA TYR A 428 15.82 8.84 -15.23
C TYR A 428 16.46 9.83 -16.20
N PRO A 429 16.20 11.13 -16.03
CA PRO A 429 15.35 11.76 -15.01
C PRO A 429 13.87 11.54 -15.29
N GLU A 430 13.07 11.36 -14.24
CA GLU A 430 11.62 11.24 -14.38
C GLU A 430 10.88 12.08 -13.33
N ASN A 431 9.66 12.44 -13.64
CA ASN A 431 8.72 12.98 -12.67
C ASN A 431 7.30 12.57 -13.03
N PHE A 432 6.48 12.40 -11.99
CA PHE A 432 5.06 12.11 -12.17
C PHE A 432 4.23 12.92 -11.18
N TYR A 433 2.99 13.15 -11.55
CA TYR A 433 2.01 13.78 -10.70
C TYR A 433 0.65 13.07 -10.78
N GLN A 434 -0.06 13.08 -9.66
CA GLN A 434 -1.48 12.77 -9.55
C GLN A 434 -2.22 14.03 -9.15
N ARG A 435 -3.40 14.25 -9.70
CA ARG A 435 -4.34 15.31 -9.30
C ARG A 435 -5.72 14.71 -9.28
N HIS A 436 -6.26 14.58 -8.07
CA HIS A 436 -7.49 13.86 -7.81
C HIS A 436 -8.54 14.78 -7.16
N PRO A 437 -9.27 15.60 -7.93
CA PRO A 437 -10.50 16.18 -7.43
C PRO A 437 -11.51 15.06 -7.18
N GLN A 438 -12.12 15.09 -6.02
CA GLN A 438 -13.08 14.10 -5.54
C GLN A 438 -14.31 14.77 -4.98
N VAL A 439 -15.45 14.17 -5.25
CA VAL A 439 -16.73 14.54 -4.63
C VAL A 439 -17.48 13.27 -4.30
N THR A 440 -17.84 13.08 -3.03
CA THR A 440 -18.47 11.84 -2.53
C THR A 440 -19.75 12.17 -1.77
N PRO A 441 -20.86 11.82 -2.29
CA PRO A 441 -22.21 12.04 -1.79
C PRO A 441 -22.87 10.84 -1.04
N GLU A 442 -23.50 11.01 0.18
CA GLU A 442 -24.32 9.99 0.87
C GLU A 442 -25.52 10.54 1.65
N LEU A 443 -26.69 10.00 1.44
CA LEU A 443 -27.89 10.18 2.23
C LEU A 443 -28.11 8.96 3.12
N SER A 444 -28.20 9.17 4.41
CA SER A 444 -28.56 8.15 5.41
C SER A 444 -29.97 8.39 5.91
N TRP A 445 -30.81 7.38 5.79
CA TRP A 445 -32.19 7.43 6.21
C TRP A 445 -32.54 6.26 7.13
N HIS A 446 -32.86 6.58 8.38
CA HIS A 446 -33.38 5.60 9.33
C HIS A 446 -34.91 5.53 9.24
N HIS A 447 -35.47 4.36 8.97
CA HIS A 447 -36.92 4.15 8.92
C HIS A 447 -37.27 2.79 9.54
N LEU A 448 -37.96 2.84 10.68
CA LEU A 448 -38.33 1.64 11.45
C LEU A 448 -37.10 0.78 11.83
N GLN A 449 -36.91 -0.33 11.15
CA GLN A 449 -35.84 -1.30 11.37
C GLN A 449 -34.74 -1.23 10.28
N HIS A 450 -34.83 -0.24 9.39
CA HIS A 450 -33.97 -0.11 8.22
C HIS A 450 -33.10 1.14 8.32
N ASP A 451 -31.83 0.97 8.10
CA ASP A 451 -30.85 2.04 7.93
C ASP A 451 -30.37 2.06 6.49
N ILE A 452 -31.03 2.85 5.69
CA ILE A 452 -30.81 2.94 4.25
C ILE A 452 -29.75 3.99 3.97
N LYS A 453 -28.72 3.62 3.21
CA LYS A 453 -27.69 4.50 2.67
C LYS A 453 -27.76 4.51 1.16
N VAL A 454 -27.77 5.69 0.56
CA VAL A 454 -27.66 5.88 -0.88
C VAL A 454 -26.56 6.91 -1.15
N GLY A 455 -25.73 6.66 -2.11
CA GLY A 455 -24.66 7.62 -2.39
C GLY A 455 -23.96 7.41 -3.73
N ALA A 456 -23.03 8.30 -4.02
CA ALA A 456 -22.19 8.26 -5.19
C ALA A 456 -20.77 8.73 -4.87
N ASP A 457 -19.84 8.49 -5.75
CA ASP A 457 -18.43 8.84 -5.63
C ASP A 457 -17.88 9.20 -7.01
N PHE A 458 -17.37 10.41 -7.12
CA PHE A 458 -16.80 10.94 -8.34
C PHE A 458 -15.34 11.28 -8.09
N LEU A 459 -14.44 10.55 -8.71
CA LEU A 459 -13.02 10.81 -8.64
C LEU A 459 -12.49 11.01 -10.06
N MET A 460 -11.99 12.19 -10.35
CA MET A 460 -11.29 12.47 -11.59
C MET A 460 -9.79 12.27 -11.36
N ARG A 461 -9.23 11.19 -11.84
CA ARG A 461 -7.79 10.99 -11.86
C ARG A 461 -7.19 11.75 -13.05
N GLN A 462 -6.27 12.65 -12.75
CA GLN A 462 -5.53 13.43 -13.74
C GLN A 462 -4.04 13.16 -13.49
N ASP A 463 -3.58 12.04 -14.03
CA ASP A 463 -2.25 11.53 -13.82
C ASP A 463 -1.38 11.80 -15.05
N GLY A 464 -0.10 12.05 -14.82
CA GLY A 464 0.82 12.32 -15.90
C GLY A 464 2.24 12.60 -15.43
N GLY A 465 3.10 12.95 -16.33
CA GLY A 465 4.49 13.25 -15.99
C GLY A 465 5.42 13.33 -17.17
N TYR A 466 6.69 13.13 -16.87
CA TYR A 466 7.80 13.08 -17.81
C TYR A 466 8.54 11.76 -17.60
N TRP A 467 8.53 10.87 -18.60
CA TRP A 467 9.07 9.51 -18.48
C TRP A 467 9.90 9.08 -19.71
N PRO A 468 11.17 9.51 -19.82
CA PRO A 468 12.03 9.20 -20.95
C PRO A 468 12.77 7.87 -20.76
N LEU A 469 12.07 6.74 -20.83
CA LEU A 469 12.64 5.40 -20.67
C LEU A 469 13.81 5.17 -21.65
N ASN A 470 14.96 4.73 -21.16
CA ASN A 470 16.16 4.46 -21.94
C ASN A 470 16.67 5.61 -22.87
N ALA A 471 16.31 6.86 -22.62
CA ALA A 471 16.77 7.96 -23.47
C ALA A 471 18.29 8.09 -23.53
N ARG A 472 19.00 7.62 -22.52
CA ARG A 472 20.49 7.62 -22.45
C ARG A 472 21.13 6.34 -22.96
N GLY A 473 20.34 5.32 -23.19
CA GLY A 473 20.78 4.00 -23.56
C GLY A 473 21.20 3.11 -22.39
N SER A 474 21.08 1.82 -22.64
CA SER A 474 21.53 0.74 -21.77
C SER A 474 22.41 -0.22 -22.58
N VAL A 475 23.57 -0.56 -22.06
CA VAL A 475 24.53 -1.47 -22.68
C VAL A 475 24.61 -2.74 -21.83
N SER A 476 24.24 -3.89 -22.38
CA SER A 476 24.28 -5.17 -21.69
C SER A 476 25.49 -5.98 -22.13
N PHE A 477 26.09 -6.69 -21.17
CA PHE A 477 27.25 -7.52 -21.38
C PHE A 477 26.95 -8.99 -21.03
N ALA A 478 27.49 -9.94 -21.79
CA ALA A 478 27.32 -11.37 -21.55
C ALA A 478 28.00 -11.87 -20.26
N THR A 479 29.11 -11.25 -19.91
CA THR A 479 29.95 -11.71 -18.78
C THR A 479 30.41 -10.54 -17.94
N LEU A 480 30.54 -10.76 -16.64
CA LEU A 480 31.25 -9.85 -15.75
C LEU A 480 32.76 -10.08 -15.90
N PRO A 481 33.58 -9.04 -16.15
CA PRO A 481 35.02 -9.21 -16.22
C PRO A 481 35.58 -9.64 -14.85
N PRO A 482 36.53 -10.58 -14.79
CA PRO A 482 37.07 -11.09 -13.52
C PRO A 482 37.81 -10.01 -12.71
N ASP A 483 38.26 -8.96 -13.36
CA ASP A 483 38.92 -7.79 -12.78
C ASP A 483 37.97 -6.58 -12.62
N ALA A 484 36.66 -6.82 -12.47
CA ALA A 484 35.63 -5.78 -12.40
C ALA A 484 35.93 -4.71 -11.33
N ALA A 485 36.37 -5.11 -10.14
CA ALA A 485 36.70 -4.18 -9.05
C ALA A 485 37.88 -3.25 -9.38
N THR A 486 38.82 -3.67 -10.23
CA THR A 486 39.92 -2.86 -10.70
C THR A 486 39.49 -1.96 -11.86
N ARG A 487 38.66 -2.47 -12.76
CA ARG A 487 38.12 -1.71 -13.89
C ARG A 487 37.14 -0.63 -13.48
N PHE A 488 36.35 -0.91 -12.47
CA PHE A 488 35.31 -0.03 -11.95
C PHE A 488 35.52 0.18 -10.44
N PRO A 489 36.61 0.86 -10.04
CA PRO A 489 36.90 0.99 -8.60
C PRO A 489 35.87 1.84 -7.90
N LEU A 490 35.37 1.34 -6.74
CA LEU A 490 34.36 2.05 -5.94
C LEU A 490 34.80 3.46 -5.55
N SER A 491 36.13 3.68 -5.37
CA SER A 491 36.68 5.00 -5.07
C SER A 491 36.51 6.04 -6.18
N ALA A 492 36.25 5.59 -7.42
CA ALA A 492 36.03 6.45 -8.59
C ALA A 492 34.59 6.37 -9.11
N TRP A 493 33.66 6.07 -8.23
CA TRP A 493 32.27 5.80 -8.57
C TRP A 493 31.57 6.95 -9.34
N ASN A 494 31.95 8.20 -9.09
CA ASN A 494 31.39 9.40 -9.70
C ASN A 494 32.21 9.95 -10.84
N ASN A 495 33.26 9.24 -11.27
CA ASN A 495 34.17 9.66 -12.36
C ASN A 495 34.11 8.64 -13.49
N ALA A 496 33.22 8.85 -14.45
CA ALA A 496 33.06 7.96 -15.60
C ALA A 496 34.35 7.82 -16.46
N ALA A 497 35.27 8.80 -16.46
CA ALA A 497 36.52 8.72 -17.17
C ALA A 497 37.52 7.71 -16.56
N ALA A 498 37.31 7.33 -15.31
CA ALA A 498 38.11 6.31 -14.63
C ALA A 498 37.56 4.89 -14.85
N TRP A 499 36.42 4.73 -15.49
CA TRP A 499 35.84 3.42 -15.77
C TRP A 499 36.47 2.83 -17.02
N ASN A 500 37.05 1.63 -16.88
CA ASN A 500 37.83 1.02 -17.96
C ASN A 500 37.04 -0.05 -18.70
N PHE A 501 36.48 0.30 -19.85
CA PHE A 501 35.77 -0.62 -20.76
C PHE A 501 36.67 -1.23 -21.84
N THR A 502 37.98 -0.97 -21.83
CA THR A 502 38.93 -1.49 -22.85
C THR A 502 38.85 -3.01 -22.95
N GLY A 503 38.65 -3.53 -24.17
CA GLY A 503 38.57 -4.96 -24.45
C GLY A 503 37.22 -5.62 -24.10
N LEU A 504 36.25 -4.89 -23.56
CA LEU A 504 34.93 -5.46 -23.21
C LEU A 504 33.90 -5.48 -24.36
N ALA A 505 34.23 -4.79 -25.47
CA ALA A 505 33.31 -4.69 -26.60
C ALA A 505 32.82 -6.05 -27.16
N PRO A 506 33.64 -7.10 -27.28
CA PRO A 506 33.17 -8.41 -27.74
C PRO A 506 32.13 -9.06 -26.81
N SER A 507 32.07 -8.67 -25.53
CA SER A 507 31.09 -9.18 -24.57
C SER A 507 29.78 -8.39 -24.53
N ILE A 508 29.64 -7.32 -25.30
CA ILE A 508 28.39 -6.60 -25.43
C ILE A 508 27.37 -7.50 -26.14
N THR A 509 26.23 -7.69 -25.55
CA THR A 509 25.13 -8.47 -26.13
C THR A 509 24.11 -7.57 -26.82
N THR A 510 23.71 -6.49 -26.14
CA THR A 510 22.71 -5.57 -26.65
C THR A 510 23.03 -4.13 -26.26
N VAL A 511 22.59 -3.20 -27.10
CA VAL A 511 22.46 -1.78 -26.77
C VAL A 511 21.02 -1.37 -27.01
N THR A 512 20.36 -0.86 -25.98
CA THR A 512 18.98 -0.37 -26.07
C THR A 512 18.96 1.14 -25.84
N GLN A 513 18.30 1.88 -26.72
CA GLN A 513 18.12 3.33 -26.59
C GLN A 513 16.73 3.74 -27.12
N SER A 514 16.12 4.71 -26.46
CA SER A 514 14.84 5.29 -26.90
C SER A 514 14.98 6.75 -27.26
N PHE A 515 14.26 7.16 -28.29
CA PHE A 515 14.24 8.52 -28.83
C PHE A 515 12.81 9.03 -28.78
N TYR A 516 12.56 10.13 -28.07
CA TYR A 516 11.25 10.67 -27.80
C TYR A 516 10.95 11.91 -28.66
N GLN A 517 9.78 11.94 -29.30
CA GLN A 517 9.20 13.18 -29.81
C GLN A 517 8.66 14.02 -28.67
N ASN A 518 7.94 13.37 -27.75
CA ASN A 518 7.43 13.98 -26.53
C ASN A 518 7.40 12.94 -25.40
N PRO A 519 8.29 13.05 -24.41
CA PRO A 519 8.31 12.14 -23.26
C PRO A 519 7.30 12.51 -22.15
N ASN A 520 6.46 13.54 -22.38
CA ASN A 520 5.39 13.87 -21.45
C ASN A 520 4.19 12.95 -21.70
N ILE A 521 3.65 12.43 -20.62
CA ILE A 521 2.53 11.51 -20.59
C ILE A 521 1.37 12.15 -19.79
N TYR A 522 0.14 11.85 -20.17
CA TYR A 522 -1.05 12.33 -19.49
C TYR A 522 -2.24 11.41 -19.73
N THR A 523 -2.77 10.83 -18.68
CA THR A 523 -3.91 9.91 -18.74
C THR A 523 -5.02 10.37 -17.80
N PRO A 524 -6.06 11.04 -18.32
CA PRO A 524 -7.23 11.37 -17.53
C PRO A 524 -8.12 10.12 -17.37
N ARG A 525 -8.44 9.77 -16.12
CA ARG A 525 -9.24 8.60 -15.76
C ARG A 525 -10.38 8.98 -14.82
N PRO A 526 -11.55 9.34 -15.32
CA PRO A 526 -12.72 9.54 -14.48
C PRO A 526 -13.24 8.19 -13.97
N THR A 527 -13.37 8.07 -12.66
CA THR A 527 -13.97 6.92 -12.00
C THR A 527 -15.25 7.34 -11.27
N TYR A 528 -16.26 6.51 -11.35
CA TYR A 528 -17.58 6.73 -10.76
C TYR A 528 -17.94 5.55 -9.88
N GLY A 529 -18.62 5.81 -8.78
CA GLY A 529 -19.24 4.79 -7.95
C GLY A 529 -20.65 5.24 -7.55
N VAL A 530 -21.59 4.33 -7.54
CA VAL A 530 -22.96 4.57 -7.03
C VAL A 530 -23.36 3.38 -6.19
N TRP A 531 -24.02 3.61 -5.05
CA TRP A 531 -24.43 2.53 -4.17
C TRP A 531 -25.77 2.76 -3.50
N VAL A 532 -26.39 1.65 -3.14
CA VAL A 532 -27.52 1.58 -2.22
C VAL A 532 -27.31 0.41 -1.28
N GLY A 533 -27.53 0.64 0.00
CA GLY A 533 -27.43 -0.39 1.04
C GLY A 533 -28.45 -0.20 2.13
N ASP A 534 -28.75 -1.29 2.82
CA ASP A 534 -29.65 -1.34 3.95
C ASP A 534 -29.03 -2.18 5.08
N THR A 535 -28.99 -1.60 6.26
CA THR A 535 -28.73 -2.33 7.50
C THR A 535 -30.07 -2.61 8.18
N TRP A 536 -30.55 -3.83 8.03
CA TRP A 536 -31.86 -4.24 8.52
C TRP A 536 -31.76 -4.94 9.88
N HIS A 537 -32.33 -4.34 10.91
CA HIS A 537 -32.45 -4.90 12.25
C HIS A 537 -33.64 -5.86 12.28
N ALA A 538 -33.49 -7.03 11.63
CA ALA A 538 -34.57 -8.01 11.40
C ALA A 538 -35.17 -8.54 12.71
N LEU A 539 -34.34 -8.72 13.74
CA LEU A 539 -34.72 -9.07 15.10
C LEU A 539 -33.93 -8.19 16.10
N LYS A 540 -34.31 -8.18 17.37
CA LYS A 540 -33.57 -7.44 18.41
C LYS A 540 -32.09 -7.84 18.54
N ASN A 541 -31.74 -9.02 18.09
CA ASN A 541 -30.40 -9.60 18.17
C ASN A 541 -29.86 -10.08 16.81
N LEU A 542 -30.52 -9.76 15.71
CA LEU A 542 -30.12 -10.12 14.36
C LEU A 542 -30.12 -8.90 13.46
N THR A 543 -28.95 -8.56 12.97
CA THR A 543 -28.74 -7.49 11.98
C THR A 543 -28.28 -8.12 10.67
N LEU A 544 -28.92 -7.72 9.58
CA LEU A 544 -28.57 -8.10 8.21
C LEU A 544 -28.10 -6.84 7.46
N THR A 545 -27.00 -6.91 6.78
CA THR A 545 -26.50 -5.84 5.91
C THR A 545 -26.58 -6.30 4.47
N LEU A 546 -27.24 -5.53 3.64
CA LEU A 546 -27.49 -5.82 2.23
C LEU A 546 -27.13 -4.61 1.40
N GLY A 547 -26.45 -4.78 0.32
CA GLY A 547 -26.14 -3.65 -0.55
C GLY A 547 -25.60 -4.05 -1.91
N VAL A 548 -25.70 -3.11 -2.83
CA VAL A 548 -25.06 -3.19 -4.12
C VAL A 548 -24.37 -1.87 -4.43
N ARG A 549 -23.14 -1.98 -4.90
CA ARG A 549 -22.36 -0.86 -5.45
C ARG A 549 -22.06 -1.15 -6.91
N TRP A 550 -22.09 -0.13 -7.72
CA TRP A 550 -21.61 -0.16 -9.10
C TRP A 550 -20.46 0.83 -9.22
N ASP A 551 -19.33 0.38 -9.76
CA ASP A 551 -18.18 1.20 -10.08
C ASP A 551 -17.93 1.21 -11.58
N ALA A 552 -17.30 2.28 -12.09
CA ALA A 552 -16.90 2.41 -13.49
C ALA A 552 -15.58 3.17 -13.61
N ASP A 553 -14.67 2.67 -14.43
CA ASP A 553 -13.42 3.32 -14.84
C ASP A 553 -13.48 3.64 -16.35
N LEU A 554 -13.50 4.93 -16.69
CA LEU A 554 -13.79 5.37 -18.05
C LEU A 554 -12.59 5.93 -18.82
N GLY A 555 -11.37 5.66 -18.42
CA GLY A 555 -10.23 6.25 -19.10
C GLY A 555 -8.94 5.45 -19.08
N GLN A 556 -8.97 4.28 -18.47
CA GLN A 556 -7.79 3.51 -18.10
C GLN A 556 -6.89 3.14 -19.28
N TYR A 557 -7.47 2.84 -20.45
CA TYR A 557 -6.73 2.29 -21.59
C TYR A 557 -6.84 3.16 -22.85
N ASN A 558 -7.13 4.44 -22.69
CA ASN A 558 -7.39 5.37 -23.80
C ASN A 558 -6.43 6.58 -23.77
N PRO A 559 -5.10 6.41 -23.89
CA PRO A 559 -4.21 7.55 -23.97
C PRO A 559 -4.55 8.40 -25.22
N PRO A 560 -4.72 9.73 -25.07
CA PRO A 560 -5.28 10.58 -26.13
C PRO A 560 -4.37 10.77 -27.33
N ASN A 561 -3.09 10.36 -27.23
CA ASN A 561 -2.06 10.66 -28.23
C ASN A 561 -1.57 9.43 -29.01
N ILE A 562 -2.17 8.25 -28.82
CA ILE A 562 -1.75 7.01 -29.46
C ILE A 562 -2.83 6.52 -30.40
N HIS A 563 -2.49 6.31 -31.67
CA HIS A 563 -3.40 5.78 -32.68
C HIS A 563 -3.22 4.27 -32.83
N ALA A 564 -4.31 3.55 -33.03
CA ALA A 564 -4.27 2.12 -33.26
C ALA A 564 -3.52 1.79 -34.55
N THR A 565 -2.64 0.79 -34.49
CA THR A 565 -1.97 0.22 -35.65
C THR A 565 -2.27 -1.27 -35.70
N SER A 566 -2.69 -1.76 -36.85
CA SER A 566 -2.92 -3.18 -37.05
C SER A 566 -1.62 -3.95 -37.25
N VAL A 567 -1.44 -5.00 -36.48
CA VAL A 567 -0.27 -5.89 -36.53
C VAL A 567 -0.75 -7.32 -36.69
N THR A 568 -0.17 -8.02 -37.65
CA THR A 568 -0.42 -9.47 -37.82
C THR A 568 0.68 -10.27 -37.17
N VAL A 569 0.28 -11.18 -36.30
CA VAL A 569 1.18 -12.11 -35.59
C VAL A 569 0.75 -13.54 -35.94
N THR A 570 1.69 -14.36 -36.35
CA THR A 570 1.44 -15.78 -36.75
C THR A 570 2.33 -16.72 -35.97
N ASN A 571 2.17 -16.73 -34.65
CA ASN A 571 2.92 -17.63 -33.75
C ASN A 571 2.16 -18.96 -33.43
N GLY A 572 0.93 -19.09 -33.96
CA GLY A 572 0.10 -20.31 -33.82
C GLY A 572 -0.78 -20.30 -32.55
N PHE A 573 -0.64 -19.31 -31.66
CA PHE A 573 -1.35 -19.25 -30.39
C PHE A 573 -2.15 -17.96 -30.19
N ASP A 574 -1.63 -16.84 -30.66
CA ASP A 574 -2.26 -15.53 -30.49
C ASP A 574 -3.12 -15.14 -31.68
N PRO A 575 -4.03 -14.18 -31.51
CA PRO A 575 -4.85 -13.67 -32.63
C PRO A 575 -4.01 -13.23 -33.82
N ALA A 576 -4.37 -13.65 -35.01
CA ALA A 576 -3.61 -13.36 -36.23
C ALA A 576 -3.55 -11.85 -36.56
N ASN A 577 -4.56 -11.09 -36.11
CA ASN A 577 -4.61 -9.65 -36.31
C ASN A 577 -4.91 -8.95 -34.99
N LEU A 578 -3.97 -8.14 -34.54
CA LEU A 578 -4.04 -7.37 -33.31
C LEU A 578 -3.98 -5.88 -33.63
N GLN A 579 -4.71 -5.10 -32.86
CA GLN A 579 -4.49 -3.66 -32.84
C GLN A 579 -3.54 -3.33 -31.68
N VAL A 580 -2.39 -2.74 -31.99
CA VAL A 580 -1.42 -2.27 -31.01
C VAL A 580 -1.52 -0.75 -30.87
N GLY A 581 -1.28 -0.23 -29.67
CA GLY A 581 -1.47 1.18 -29.37
C GLY A 581 -2.86 1.45 -28.81
N TYR A 582 -3.46 2.56 -29.22
CA TYR A 582 -4.76 2.98 -28.74
C TYR A 582 -5.86 1.93 -29.02
N LEU A 583 -6.51 1.46 -27.98
CA LEU A 583 -7.70 0.63 -28.05
C LEU A 583 -8.93 1.51 -27.76
N PRO A 584 -9.66 1.95 -28.80
CA PRO A 584 -10.88 2.68 -28.55
C PRO A 584 -11.90 1.76 -27.88
N ASN A 585 -12.52 2.23 -26.80
CA ASN A 585 -13.64 1.60 -26.10
C ASN A 585 -13.31 0.52 -25.07
N VAL A 586 -12.07 0.37 -24.62
CA VAL A 586 -11.86 -0.38 -23.37
C VAL A 586 -12.29 0.52 -22.20
N ARG A 587 -13.47 0.26 -21.69
CA ARG A 587 -14.06 0.92 -20.51
C ARG A 587 -14.56 -0.16 -19.60
N VAL A 588 -14.21 -0.09 -18.34
CA VAL A 588 -14.78 -0.99 -17.33
C VAL A 588 -16.02 -0.33 -16.76
N THR A 589 -17.17 -0.92 -16.98
CA THR A 589 -18.49 -0.35 -16.59
C THR A 589 -19.42 -1.39 -15.98
N ASP A 590 -18.96 -2.59 -15.75
CA ASP A 590 -19.74 -3.73 -15.27
C ASP A 590 -19.33 -4.23 -13.87
N ASP A 591 -18.61 -3.39 -13.13
CA ASP A 591 -18.16 -3.68 -11.77
C ASP A 591 -19.31 -3.60 -10.76
N TRP A 592 -20.13 -4.64 -10.73
CA TRP A 592 -21.21 -4.79 -9.76
C TRP A 592 -20.71 -5.50 -8.52
N ALA A 593 -20.73 -4.82 -7.38
CA ALA A 593 -20.23 -5.25 -6.09
C ALA A 593 -21.37 -5.51 -5.09
N PRO A 594 -22.13 -6.61 -5.19
CA PRO A 594 -23.08 -6.99 -4.17
C PRO A 594 -22.36 -7.39 -2.89
N ARG A 595 -22.93 -7.00 -1.74
CA ARG A 595 -22.43 -7.34 -0.42
C ARG A 595 -23.56 -7.77 0.48
N PHE A 596 -23.33 -8.85 1.23
CA PHE A 596 -24.22 -9.38 2.23
C PHE A 596 -23.46 -9.59 3.54
N GLY A 597 -24.05 -9.19 4.64
CA GLY A 597 -23.53 -9.39 5.98
C GLY A 597 -24.58 -9.81 6.98
N LEU A 598 -24.16 -10.52 8.01
CA LEU A 598 -24.99 -10.99 9.11
C LEU A 598 -24.25 -10.80 10.43
N SER A 599 -24.92 -10.25 11.44
CA SER A 599 -24.46 -10.19 12.81
C SER A 599 -25.57 -10.69 13.74
N TYR A 600 -25.25 -11.68 14.59
CA TYR A 600 -26.19 -12.28 15.55
C TYR A 600 -25.64 -12.16 16.97
N ALA A 601 -26.28 -11.35 17.81
CA ALA A 601 -25.96 -11.19 19.21
C ALA A 601 -26.64 -12.28 20.02
N ALA A 602 -25.89 -13.30 20.48
CA ALA A 602 -26.40 -14.42 21.25
C ALA A 602 -26.29 -14.14 22.77
N PRO A 603 -27.08 -14.84 23.61
CA PRO A 603 -27.01 -14.72 25.07
C PRO A 603 -25.60 -14.92 25.63
N GLY A 604 -25.25 -14.20 26.69
CA GLY A 604 -23.95 -14.29 27.33
C GLY A 604 -22.86 -13.53 26.63
N HIS A 605 -23.19 -12.44 25.89
CA HIS A 605 -22.27 -11.52 25.21
C HIS A 605 -21.45 -12.19 24.09
N TRP A 606 -22.03 -13.17 23.38
CA TRP A 606 -21.50 -13.71 22.15
C TRP A 606 -22.08 -12.94 20.95
N VAL A 607 -21.24 -12.69 19.97
CA VAL A 607 -21.66 -12.17 18.66
C VAL A 607 -21.08 -13.08 17.59
N PHE A 608 -21.92 -13.65 16.75
CA PHE A 608 -21.54 -14.42 15.56
C PHE A 608 -21.74 -13.54 14.35
N ARG A 609 -20.80 -13.57 13.42
CA ARG A 609 -20.85 -12.74 12.22
C ARG A 609 -20.40 -13.53 11.00
N ALA A 610 -20.97 -13.19 9.86
CA ALA A 610 -20.57 -13.72 8.57
C ALA A 610 -20.80 -12.66 7.49
N GLY A 611 -20.00 -12.69 6.45
CA GLY A 611 -20.11 -11.78 5.32
C GLY A 611 -19.65 -12.44 4.04
N ILE A 612 -20.26 -12.04 2.92
CA ILE A 612 -19.81 -12.38 1.57
C ILE A 612 -20.02 -11.18 0.66
N GLY A 613 -19.07 -10.86 -0.18
CA GLY A 613 -19.19 -9.73 -1.09
C GLY A 613 -18.16 -9.75 -2.21
N MET A 614 -18.49 -9.00 -3.27
CA MET A 614 -17.59 -8.74 -4.39
C MET A 614 -16.99 -7.35 -4.19
N PHE A 615 -15.68 -7.24 -4.47
CA PHE A 615 -14.92 -6.00 -4.36
C PHE A 615 -14.08 -5.81 -5.60
N TYR A 616 -13.98 -4.57 -6.06
CA TYR A 616 -13.20 -4.17 -7.22
C TYR A 616 -12.16 -3.12 -6.84
N SER A 617 -11.04 -3.15 -7.52
CA SER A 617 -10.06 -2.08 -7.51
C SER A 617 -9.81 -1.62 -8.94
N VAL A 618 -9.32 -0.43 -9.11
CA VAL A 618 -8.88 0.05 -10.41
C VAL A 618 -7.42 -0.36 -10.63
N ASN A 619 -7.05 -0.64 -11.86
CA ASN A 619 -5.66 -0.89 -12.21
C ASN A 619 -4.81 0.36 -11.93
N GLU A 620 -3.54 0.18 -11.54
CA GLU A 620 -2.67 1.33 -11.27
C GLU A 620 -2.40 2.18 -12.52
N THR A 621 -2.16 3.45 -12.29
CA THR A 621 -1.96 4.42 -13.36
C THR A 621 -0.76 4.07 -14.25
N GLN A 622 0.30 3.49 -13.69
CA GLN A 622 1.48 3.12 -14.45
C GLN A 622 1.17 2.08 -15.55
N LEU A 623 0.20 1.19 -15.34
CA LEU A 623 -0.27 0.26 -16.36
C LEU A 623 -0.90 1.02 -17.53
N ALA A 624 -1.72 2.03 -17.27
CA ALA A 624 -2.33 2.87 -18.29
C ALA A 624 -1.30 3.71 -19.06
N LEU A 625 -0.18 4.09 -18.44
CA LEU A 625 0.90 4.87 -19.06
C LEU A 625 1.83 4.04 -19.94
N GLY A 626 1.82 2.71 -19.85
CA GLY A 626 2.70 1.82 -20.59
C GLY A 626 2.65 2.02 -22.11
N PRO A 627 1.48 2.08 -22.77
CA PRO A 627 1.38 2.34 -24.20
C PRO A 627 1.88 3.72 -24.62
N GLU A 628 1.79 4.73 -23.76
CA GLU A 628 2.29 6.08 -24.09
C GLU A 628 3.80 6.12 -24.23
N THR A 629 4.51 5.24 -23.52
CA THR A 629 5.98 5.20 -23.52
C THR A 629 6.55 4.03 -24.31
N GLY A 630 5.75 2.97 -24.53
CA GLY A 630 6.18 1.73 -25.18
C GLY A 630 5.81 1.63 -26.68
N ASN A 631 5.32 2.68 -27.31
CA ASN A 631 4.91 2.67 -28.72
C ASN A 631 5.76 3.55 -29.61
N ALA A 632 6.03 3.10 -30.83
CA ALA A 632 6.82 3.82 -31.83
C ALA A 632 6.24 5.19 -32.24
N GLN A 633 5.01 5.49 -31.90
CA GLN A 633 4.39 6.78 -32.18
C GLN A 633 4.81 7.88 -31.19
N THR A 634 5.21 7.49 -29.98
CA THR A 634 5.63 8.42 -28.93
C THR A 634 7.12 8.30 -28.63
N ALA A 635 7.65 7.08 -28.73
CA ALA A 635 9.03 6.77 -28.45
C ALA A 635 9.56 5.74 -29.45
N LEU A 636 10.62 6.09 -30.17
CA LEU A 636 11.36 5.13 -30.98
C LEU A 636 12.34 4.40 -30.06
N SER A 637 12.02 3.17 -29.69
CA SER A 637 12.89 2.33 -28.88
C SER A 637 13.63 1.34 -29.77
N SER A 638 14.95 1.36 -29.74
CA SER A 638 15.79 0.51 -30.57
C SER A 638 16.68 -0.35 -29.69
N THR A 639 16.64 -1.66 -29.93
CA THR A 639 17.57 -2.61 -29.34
C THR A 639 18.47 -3.16 -30.44
N PHE A 640 19.72 -2.82 -30.36
CA PHE A 640 20.76 -3.34 -31.27
C PHE A 640 21.38 -4.58 -30.63
N VAL A 641 21.21 -5.72 -31.30
CA VAL A 641 21.80 -6.98 -30.86
C VAL A 641 23.17 -7.16 -31.51
N ASN A 642 24.16 -7.48 -30.71
CA ASN A 642 25.48 -7.80 -31.23
C ASN A 642 25.47 -9.17 -31.91
N ASN A 643 25.41 -9.17 -33.21
CA ASN A 643 25.45 -10.39 -34.04
C ASN A 643 26.86 -10.76 -34.53
N GLY A 644 27.89 -10.16 -33.94
CA GLY A 644 29.28 -10.37 -34.31
C GLY A 644 29.72 -9.67 -35.59
N GLN A 645 28.87 -8.85 -36.22
CA GLN A 645 29.21 -8.12 -37.42
C GLN A 645 30.20 -6.95 -37.12
N PRO A 646 31.21 -6.72 -37.94
CA PRO A 646 32.23 -5.70 -37.69
C PRO A 646 31.70 -4.28 -37.54
N GLY A 647 30.56 -3.96 -38.14
CA GLY A 647 29.92 -2.63 -38.08
C GLY A 647 29.14 -2.33 -36.79
N PHE A 648 28.85 -3.31 -35.94
CA PHE A 648 28.01 -3.12 -34.76
C PHE A 648 28.54 -2.03 -33.82
N LEU A 649 29.85 -2.10 -33.45
CA LEU A 649 30.47 -1.14 -32.55
C LEU A 649 30.66 0.23 -33.21
N THR A 650 30.99 0.28 -34.51
CA THR A 650 31.12 1.53 -35.25
C THR A 650 29.80 2.28 -35.33
N ASN A 651 28.70 1.56 -35.63
CA ASN A 651 27.36 2.16 -35.71
C ASN A 651 26.88 2.63 -34.33
N TRP A 652 27.26 1.97 -33.28
CA TRP A 652 26.89 2.39 -31.94
C TRP A 652 27.77 3.54 -31.41
N THR A 653 29.07 3.51 -31.60
CA THR A 653 29.98 4.57 -31.12
C THR A 653 29.85 5.87 -31.91
N ASN A 654 29.43 5.80 -33.17
CA ASN A 654 29.10 6.93 -34.01
C ASN A 654 27.58 7.18 -34.07
N GLY A 655 26.84 6.72 -33.06
CA GLY A 655 25.45 6.52 -33.02
C GLY A 655 24.61 7.60 -33.70
N PHE A 656 23.64 7.21 -34.49
CA PHE A 656 22.66 8.11 -35.04
C PHE A 656 22.00 8.92 -33.94
N THR A 657 21.88 10.19 -34.15
CA THR A 657 21.20 11.08 -33.21
C THR A 657 19.68 10.79 -33.23
N ALA A 658 18.98 11.14 -32.17
CA ALA A 658 17.50 11.10 -32.16
C ALA A 658 16.93 11.82 -33.40
N GLN A 659 17.51 12.95 -33.81
CA GLN A 659 17.07 13.71 -34.98
C GLN A 659 17.23 12.92 -36.27
N GLN A 660 18.28 12.13 -36.43
CA GLN A 660 18.52 11.31 -37.62
C GLN A 660 17.48 10.17 -37.74
N TYR A 661 17.14 9.52 -36.62
CA TYR A 661 16.07 8.52 -36.63
C TYR A 661 14.70 9.15 -36.88
N LEU A 662 14.38 10.25 -36.22
CA LEU A 662 13.11 10.95 -36.36
C LEU A 662 12.90 11.56 -37.75
N SER A 663 14.01 11.99 -38.39
CA SER A 663 13.97 12.54 -39.77
C SER A 663 13.99 11.47 -40.85
N GLY A 664 14.12 10.18 -40.50
CA GLY A 664 14.28 9.11 -41.48
C GLY A 664 15.67 9.04 -42.15
N ALA A 665 16.63 9.82 -41.71
CA ALA A 665 18.01 9.79 -42.21
C ALA A 665 18.77 8.52 -41.77
N ALA A 666 18.31 7.82 -40.76
CA ALA A 666 18.76 6.50 -40.32
C ALA A 666 17.64 5.46 -40.41
N PRO A 667 17.94 4.23 -40.88
CA PRO A 667 16.94 3.16 -40.92
C PRO A 667 16.55 2.74 -39.50
N LEU A 668 15.28 2.80 -39.21
CA LEU A 668 14.75 2.36 -37.93
C LEU A 668 14.79 0.82 -37.85
N PRO A 669 15.40 0.26 -36.81
CA PRO A 669 15.23 -1.15 -36.52
C PRO A 669 13.76 -1.44 -36.17
N PRO A 670 13.33 -2.72 -36.21
CA PRO A 670 12.00 -3.10 -35.76
C PRO A 670 11.68 -2.52 -34.38
N GLN A 671 10.48 -2.01 -34.19
CA GLN A 671 10.09 -1.32 -32.96
C GLN A 671 9.33 -2.26 -32.01
N ALA A 672 9.48 -2.03 -30.71
CA ALA A 672 8.65 -2.66 -29.68
C ALA A 672 7.31 -1.94 -29.57
N TYR A 673 6.29 -2.68 -29.20
CA TYR A 673 4.95 -2.15 -28.93
C TYR A 673 4.38 -2.68 -27.61
N THR A 674 3.47 -1.91 -27.06
CA THR A 674 2.66 -2.33 -25.89
C THR A 674 1.19 -2.21 -26.27
N THR A 675 0.41 -3.20 -25.92
CA THR A 675 -1.04 -3.23 -26.19
C THR A 675 -1.78 -4.01 -25.11
N TYR A 676 -3.10 -3.94 -25.12
CA TYR A 676 -3.98 -4.61 -24.17
C TYR A 676 -4.93 -5.56 -24.85
N ALA A 677 -5.37 -6.59 -24.13
CA ALA A 677 -6.52 -7.39 -24.53
C ALA A 677 -7.78 -6.52 -24.59
N ARG A 678 -8.68 -6.85 -25.51
CA ARG A 678 -9.95 -6.10 -25.66
C ARG A 678 -10.90 -6.32 -24.49
N ASP A 679 -10.77 -7.44 -23.82
CA ASP A 679 -11.51 -7.87 -22.63
C ASP A 679 -10.74 -7.61 -21.34
N MET A 680 -9.82 -6.65 -21.36
CA MET A 680 -9.11 -6.19 -20.18
C MET A 680 -10.12 -5.64 -19.16
N ASP A 681 -10.06 -6.13 -17.94
CA ASP A 681 -11.02 -5.86 -16.86
C ASP A 681 -10.31 -5.41 -15.59
N ASP A 682 -11.05 -4.80 -14.69
CA ASP A 682 -10.53 -4.43 -13.37
C ASP A 682 -10.38 -5.66 -12.46
N PRO A 683 -9.36 -5.69 -11.60
CA PRO A 683 -9.17 -6.78 -10.66
C PRO A 683 -10.31 -6.81 -9.64
N ARG A 684 -10.80 -8.02 -9.38
CA ARG A 684 -11.88 -8.23 -8.42
C ARG A 684 -11.58 -9.35 -7.44
N VAL A 685 -12.15 -9.24 -6.24
CA VAL A 685 -12.03 -10.24 -5.19
C VAL A 685 -13.39 -10.60 -4.63
N LEU A 686 -13.70 -11.89 -4.64
CA LEU A 686 -14.75 -12.44 -3.81
C LEU A 686 -14.20 -12.64 -2.41
N GLN A 687 -14.79 -11.97 -1.42
CA GLN A 687 -14.47 -12.15 -0.02
C GLN A 687 -15.58 -12.90 0.69
N ALA A 688 -15.22 -13.87 1.51
CA ALA A 688 -16.13 -14.56 2.42
C ALA A 688 -15.49 -14.64 3.81
N THR A 689 -16.22 -14.27 4.82
CA THR A 689 -15.75 -14.23 6.20
C THR A 689 -16.74 -14.88 7.14
N GLY A 690 -16.25 -15.45 8.23
CA GLY A 690 -17.11 -15.99 9.29
C GLY A 690 -16.37 -16.05 10.60
N GLY A 691 -17.00 -15.61 11.68
CA GLY A 691 -16.32 -15.57 12.97
C GLY A 691 -17.24 -15.26 14.14
N PHE A 692 -16.61 -15.08 15.29
CA PHE A 692 -17.32 -14.74 16.51
C PHE A 692 -16.52 -13.78 17.38
N GLN A 693 -17.25 -13.04 18.20
CA GLN A 693 -16.72 -12.23 19.28
C GLN A 693 -17.33 -12.63 20.62
N LYS A 694 -16.55 -12.50 21.68
CA LYS A 694 -16.99 -12.75 23.05
C LYS A 694 -16.48 -11.65 23.96
N GLN A 695 -17.39 -10.93 24.60
CA GLN A 695 -17.00 -10.06 25.72
C GLN A 695 -16.85 -10.87 27.00
N ILE A 696 -15.79 -10.65 27.75
CA ILE A 696 -15.46 -11.32 29.02
C ILE A 696 -15.36 -10.24 30.11
N GLY A 697 -16.37 -10.20 30.96
CA GLY A 697 -16.54 -9.09 31.91
C GLY A 697 -16.66 -7.75 31.19
N ASN A 698 -16.29 -6.65 31.86
CA ASN A 698 -16.47 -5.30 31.31
C ASN A 698 -15.26 -4.79 30.52
N SER A 699 -14.12 -5.46 30.51
CA SER A 699 -12.88 -4.89 29.98
C SER A 699 -12.11 -5.77 29.00
N TRP A 700 -12.54 -6.98 28.75
CA TRP A 700 -11.90 -7.91 27.83
C TRP A 700 -12.82 -8.31 26.70
N SER A 701 -12.26 -8.51 25.52
CA SER A 701 -12.91 -9.19 24.40
C SER A 701 -11.96 -10.18 23.74
N PHE A 702 -12.52 -11.28 23.27
CA PHE A 702 -11.86 -12.24 22.39
C PHE A 702 -12.64 -12.33 21.10
N ASP A 703 -11.95 -12.36 19.98
CA ASP A 703 -12.56 -12.59 18.67
C ASP A 703 -11.68 -13.45 17.79
N SER A 704 -12.32 -14.20 16.90
CA SER A 704 -11.64 -15.06 15.92
C SER A 704 -12.47 -15.14 14.65
N ASP A 705 -11.83 -14.90 13.52
CA ASP A 705 -12.46 -14.89 12.21
C ASP A 705 -11.69 -15.77 11.23
N PHE A 706 -12.42 -16.52 10.45
CA PHE A 706 -11.94 -17.17 9.23
C PHE A 706 -12.16 -16.22 8.05
N VAL A 707 -11.16 -16.10 7.19
CA VAL A 707 -11.15 -15.22 6.02
C VAL A 707 -10.81 -16.05 4.79
N PHE A 708 -11.61 -15.90 3.75
CA PHE A 708 -11.37 -16.47 2.42
C PHE A 708 -11.49 -15.37 1.36
N PHE A 709 -10.45 -15.20 0.55
CA PHE A 709 -10.45 -14.30 -0.59
C PHE A 709 -10.08 -15.08 -1.85
N LYS A 710 -10.81 -14.79 -2.95
CA LYS A 710 -10.50 -15.29 -4.28
C LYS A 710 -10.41 -14.12 -5.26
N GLY A 711 -9.17 -13.82 -5.67
CA GLY A 711 -8.89 -12.81 -6.67
C GLY A 711 -9.05 -13.37 -8.09
N THR A 712 -9.61 -12.57 -8.99
CA THR A 712 -9.75 -12.87 -10.41
C THR A 712 -9.51 -11.59 -11.22
N HIS A 713 -9.30 -11.72 -12.53
CA HIS A 713 -8.99 -10.60 -13.43
C HIS A 713 -7.70 -9.86 -13.05
N LEU A 714 -6.71 -10.62 -12.54
CA LEU A 714 -5.42 -10.03 -12.24
C LEU A 714 -4.62 -9.84 -13.51
N ALA A 715 -4.02 -8.66 -13.68
CA ALA A 715 -3.29 -8.34 -14.89
C ALA A 715 -1.92 -9.03 -14.94
N TRP A 716 -1.50 -9.33 -16.14
CA TRP A 716 -0.15 -9.79 -16.48
C TRP A 716 0.18 -9.40 -17.92
N SER A 717 1.40 -9.64 -18.34
CA SER A 717 1.79 -9.38 -19.71
C SER A 717 2.71 -10.48 -20.26
N ARG A 718 2.73 -10.59 -21.58
CA ARG A 718 3.61 -11.47 -22.32
C ARG A 718 4.02 -10.86 -23.66
N ASP A 719 5.15 -11.30 -24.21
CA ASP A 719 5.57 -10.90 -25.56
C ASP A 719 4.91 -11.83 -26.58
N ILE A 720 3.85 -11.37 -27.23
CA ILE A 720 3.14 -12.15 -28.25
C ILE A 720 3.87 -12.23 -29.59
N ASN A 721 4.88 -11.41 -29.83
CA ASN A 721 5.73 -11.49 -31.01
C ASN A 721 6.95 -12.40 -30.78
N SER A 722 6.76 -13.48 -30.06
CA SER A 722 7.75 -14.51 -29.81
C SER A 722 7.23 -15.86 -30.29
N PHE A 723 8.10 -16.73 -30.82
CA PHE A 723 7.77 -18.15 -30.93
C PHE A 723 7.96 -18.84 -29.59
N TYR A 724 7.17 -19.83 -29.33
CA TYR A 724 7.21 -20.59 -28.09
C TYR A 724 7.45 -22.07 -28.37
N ASP A 725 8.14 -22.73 -27.47
CA ASP A 725 8.29 -24.16 -27.51
C ASP A 725 6.98 -24.83 -27.09
N PRO A 726 6.32 -25.58 -28.02
CA PRO A 726 5.04 -26.22 -27.71
C PRO A 726 5.11 -27.21 -26.52
N ALA A 727 6.29 -27.75 -26.24
CA ALA A 727 6.46 -28.75 -25.17
C ALA A 727 6.56 -28.10 -23.80
N SER A 728 7.18 -26.93 -23.71
CA SER A 728 7.45 -26.23 -22.44
C SER A 728 6.65 -24.94 -22.23
N GLY A 729 6.12 -24.35 -23.31
CA GLY A 729 5.47 -23.04 -23.30
C GLY A 729 6.44 -21.87 -23.09
N TYR A 730 7.77 -22.11 -23.08
CA TYR A 730 8.75 -21.05 -22.93
C TYR A 730 8.98 -20.28 -24.22
N PRO A 731 9.19 -18.96 -24.14
CA PRO A 731 9.54 -18.17 -25.32
C PRO A 731 10.91 -18.59 -25.87
N LEU A 732 10.98 -18.83 -27.17
CA LEU A 732 12.23 -19.14 -27.85
C LEU A 732 13.09 -17.89 -28.01
N ASN A 733 14.39 -18.04 -27.85
CA ASN A 733 15.31 -16.93 -28.02
C ASN A 733 15.29 -16.46 -29.49
N PRO A 734 14.82 -15.26 -29.81
CA PRO A 734 14.82 -14.76 -31.18
C PRO A 734 16.23 -14.56 -31.75
N ASN A 735 17.25 -14.49 -30.89
CA ASN A 735 18.65 -14.27 -31.25
C ASN A 735 19.55 -15.29 -30.51
N PRO A 736 19.44 -16.60 -30.81
CA PRO A 736 20.22 -17.59 -30.12
C PRO A 736 21.71 -17.41 -30.37
N PRO A 737 22.60 -17.74 -29.42
CA PRO A 737 24.03 -17.74 -29.64
C PRO A 737 24.44 -18.66 -30.80
N ALA A 738 25.58 -18.39 -31.39
CA ALA A 738 26.14 -19.23 -32.44
C ALA A 738 26.27 -20.69 -31.96
N GLY A 739 25.71 -21.63 -32.75
CA GLY A 739 25.68 -23.07 -32.41
C GLY A 739 24.40 -23.52 -31.66
N VAL A 740 23.56 -22.64 -31.19
CA VAL A 740 22.23 -22.98 -30.68
C VAL A 740 21.23 -22.85 -31.82
N VAL A 741 20.64 -23.98 -32.21
CA VAL A 741 19.61 -24.00 -33.26
C VAL A 741 18.25 -23.93 -32.61
N ASN A 742 17.45 -22.97 -33.03
CA ASN A 742 16.02 -22.90 -32.67
C ASN A 742 15.30 -24.18 -33.16
N PRO A 743 14.32 -24.74 -32.45
CA PRO A 743 13.58 -25.91 -32.91
C PRO A 743 12.98 -25.77 -34.30
N THR A 744 12.73 -24.54 -34.74
CA THR A 744 12.23 -24.21 -36.08
C THR A 744 13.33 -24.18 -37.14
N GLY A 745 14.59 -24.40 -36.79
CA GLY A 745 15.72 -24.36 -37.71
C GLY A 745 16.15 -22.95 -38.15
N ALA A 746 15.52 -21.93 -37.65
CA ALA A 746 15.76 -20.56 -38.11
C ALA A 746 16.54 -19.76 -37.06
N SER A 747 17.59 -19.08 -37.51
CA SER A 747 18.28 -18.08 -36.73
C SER A 747 17.53 -16.75 -36.86
N ASN A 748 17.19 -16.14 -35.71
CA ASN A 748 16.69 -14.78 -35.63
C ASN A 748 15.25 -14.57 -36.17
N ILE A 749 14.25 -15.27 -35.62
CA ILE A 749 12.90 -15.10 -36.13
C ILE A 749 11.93 -14.73 -35.01
N ARG A 750 11.27 -13.58 -35.20
CA ARG A 750 10.01 -13.22 -34.58
C ARG A 750 8.87 -13.57 -35.54
N PRO A 751 7.67 -13.93 -35.04
CA PRO A 751 6.49 -14.19 -35.90
C PRO A 751 6.19 -13.06 -36.90
N ASN A 752 6.37 -11.81 -36.44
CA ASN A 752 6.34 -10.65 -37.34
C ASN A 752 7.72 -9.93 -37.24
N PRO A 753 8.55 -10.05 -38.30
CA PRO A 753 9.92 -9.49 -38.28
C PRO A 753 9.95 -7.93 -38.35
N ASN A 754 8.82 -7.30 -38.66
CA ASN A 754 8.73 -5.83 -38.71
C ASN A 754 8.67 -5.21 -37.30
N PHE A 755 8.48 -6.04 -36.27
CA PHE A 755 8.38 -5.61 -34.87
C PHE A 755 9.41 -6.35 -34.02
N GLN A 756 9.79 -5.71 -32.91
CA GLN A 756 10.46 -6.35 -31.81
C GLN A 756 9.43 -7.06 -30.90
N GLY A 757 9.60 -7.00 -29.60
CA GLY A 757 8.60 -7.49 -28.67
C GLY A 757 7.29 -6.72 -28.81
N ILE A 758 6.18 -7.43 -28.68
CA ILE A 758 4.85 -6.86 -28.53
C ILE A 758 4.34 -7.28 -27.16
N THR A 759 4.45 -6.38 -26.20
CA THR A 759 3.96 -6.59 -24.84
C THR A 759 2.44 -6.52 -24.84
N TYR A 760 1.80 -7.63 -24.56
CA TYR A 760 0.35 -7.81 -24.56
C TYR A 760 -0.14 -8.01 -23.13
N PHE A 761 -0.95 -7.07 -22.63
CA PHE A 761 -1.54 -7.13 -21.30
C PHE A 761 -2.89 -7.86 -21.33
N GLU A 762 -3.08 -8.74 -20.35
CA GLU A 762 -4.30 -9.52 -20.14
C GLU A 762 -4.70 -9.46 -18.67
N SER A 763 -5.98 -9.63 -18.34
CA SER A 763 -6.52 -9.67 -16.98
C SER A 763 -7.20 -11.00 -16.70
N ASN A 764 -6.45 -12.09 -16.63
CA ASN A 764 -7.03 -13.44 -16.50
C ASN A 764 -6.37 -14.30 -15.39
N LEU A 765 -5.44 -13.76 -14.60
CA LEU A 765 -4.84 -14.50 -13.50
C LEU A 765 -5.77 -14.56 -12.29
N ILE A 766 -5.50 -15.55 -11.43
CA ILE A 766 -6.22 -15.78 -10.19
C ILE A 766 -5.30 -15.89 -8.97
N SER A 767 -5.87 -15.61 -7.79
CA SER A 767 -5.23 -15.81 -6.50
C SER A 767 -6.21 -16.34 -5.45
N GLU A 768 -5.69 -16.99 -4.41
CA GLU A 768 -6.50 -17.46 -3.27
C GLU A 768 -5.77 -17.18 -1.95
N TYR A 769 -6.50 -16.61 -0.99
CA TYR A 769 -6.04 -16.36 0.36
C TYR A 769 -7.00 -16.97 1.39
N MET A 770 -6.44 -17.65 2.40
CA MET A 770 -7.17 -18.18 3.54
C MET A 770 -6.38 -17.97 4.82
N ALA A 771 -7.03 -17.45 5.84
CA ALA A 771 -6.42 -17.27 7.15
C ALA A 771 -7.43 -17.40 8.28
N VAL A 772 -6.93 -17.69 9.48
CA VAL A 772 -7.62 -17.46 10.74
C VAL A 772 -6.93 -16.31 11.44
N ALA A 773 -7.70 -15.26 11.73
CA ALA A 773 -7.22 -14.07 12.42
C ALA A 773 -7.94 -13.93 13.76
N SER A 774 -7.18 -13.96 14.85
CA SER A 774 -7.70 -13.91 16.21
C SER A 774 -7.17 -12.71 16.97
N SER A 775 -7.96 -12.17 17.89
CA SER A 775 -7.45 -11.15 18.82
C SER A 775 -8.05 -11.27 20.23
N ILE A 776 -7.24 -10.86 21.20
CA ILE A 776 -7.66 -10.61 22.57
C ILE A 776 -7.37 -9.14 22.84
N THR A 777 -8.41 -8.38 23.19
CA THR A 777 -8.28 -6.95 23.47
C THR A 777 -8.74 -6.67 24.90
N LYS A 778 -7.93 -5.92 25.63
CA LYS A 778 -8.28 -5.36 26.91
C LYS A 778 -8.35 -3.83 26.80
N ARG A 779 -9.53 -3.25 26.97
CA ARG A 779 -9.67 -1.81 27.06
C ARG A 779 -9.02 -1.24 28.33
N PHE A 780 -8.72 0.05 28.31
CA PHE A 780 -8.09 0.70 29.44
C PHE A 780 -8.95 0.59 30.71
N SER A 781 -8.45 -0.14 31.68
CA SER A 781 -9.01 -0.22 33.00
C SER A 781 -7.91 -0.62 33.99
N ARG A 782 -8.02 -0.23 35.26
CA ARG A 782 -7.02 -0.52 36.29
C ARG A 782 -5.60 -0.13 35.84
N ARG A 783 -5.45 1.03 35.16
CA ARG A 783 -4.21 1.63 34.69
C ARG A 783 -3.51 0.94 33.51
N TRP A 784 -4.15 -0.01 32.82
CA TRP A 784 -3.54 -0.63 31.67
C TRP A 784 -4.53 -1.01 30.58
N GLN A 785 -4.03 -1.02 29.35
CA GLN A 785 -4.68 -1.61 28.18
C GLN A 785 -3.67 -2.46 27.41
N GLY A 786 -4.14 -3.38 26.60
CA GLY A 786 -3.29 -4.18 25.75
C GLY A 786 -4.06 -5.04 24.77
N GLY A 787 -3.32 -5.66 23.86
CA GLY A 787 -3.87 -6.54 22.85
C GLY A 787 -2.90 -7.64 22.47
N ILE A 788 -3.46 -8.77 22.11
CA ILE A 788 -2.76 -9.87 21.44
C ILE A 788 -3.47 -10.09 20.12
N THR A 789 -2.73 -10.18 19.03
CA THR A 789 -3.25 -10.60 17.74
C THR A 789 -2.44 -11.76 17.21
N ASP A 790 -3.12 -12.74 16.60
CA ASP A 790 -2.48 -13.84 15.91
C ASP A 790 -3.17 -14.04 14.56
N THR A 791 -2.37 -14.19 13.51
CA THR A 791 -2.87 -14.54 12.18
C THR A 791 -2.17 -15.79 11.71
N ILE A 792 -2.94 -16.84 11.51
CA ILE A 792 -2.48 -18.10 10.95
C ILE A 792 -2.90 -18.15 9.49
N MET A 793 -1.95 -17.90 8.60
CA MET A 793 -2.16 -17.97 7.17
C MET A 793 -2.14 -19.44 6.72
N ILE A 794 -3.27 -19.91 6.20
CA ILE A 794 -3.44 -21.29 5.72
C ILE A 794 -2.96 -21.38 4.29
N LYS A 795 -3.36 -20.40 3.47
CA LYS A 795 -3.09 -20.30 2.05
C LYS A 795 -2.89 -18.84 1.65
N ASN A 796 -1.95 -18.58 0.76
CA ASN A 796 -1.82 -17.37 0.00
C ASN A 796 -1.05 -17.76 -1.27
N ASP A 797 -1.79 -18.20 -2.27
CA ASP A 797 -1.27 -18.77 -3.51
C ASP A 797 -1.84 -17.99 -4.70
N ASP A 798 -1.05 -17.89 -5.75
CA ASP A 798 -1.43 -17.21 -6.97
C ASP A 798 -0.73 -17.80 -8.22
N GLU A 799 -1.09 -17.32 -9.39
CA GLU A 799 -0.52 -17.71 -10.68
C GLU A 799 0.71 -16.88 -11.09
N GLY A 800 1.46 -16.35 -10.15
CA GLY A 800 2.66 -15.56 -10.44
C GLY A 800 2.46 -14.05 -10.23
N SER A 801 1.30 -13.62 -9.76
CA SER A 801 1.01 -12.21 -9.49
C SER A 801 1.66 -11.65 -8.21
N GLY A 802 2.36 -12.50 -7.45
CA GLY A 802 3.06 -12.09 -6.23
C GLY A 802 2.17 -11.95 -5.00
N GLY A 803 0.98 -12.51 -4.99
CA GLY A 803 0.04 -12.53 -3.87
C GLY A 803 -1.35 -12.05 -4.24
N LEU A 804 -2.12 -11.62 -3.25
CA LEU A 804 -3.39 -10.95 -3.50
C LEU A 804 -3.19 -9.85 -4.52
N PRO A 805 -4.15 -9.59 -5.39
CA PRO A 805 -3.95 -9.08 -6.73
C PRO A 805 -2.98 -7.91 -6.74
N THR A 806 -1.88 -8.09 -7.39
CA THR A 806 -0.83 -7.09 -7.52
C THR A 806 -0.81 -6.61 -8.92
N GLN A 807 -0.64 -5.35 -9.09
CA GLN A 807 -0.55 -4.75 -10.39
C GLN A 807 0.45 -3.61 -10.37
N GLY A 808 1.55 -3.82 -11.02
CA GLY A 808 2.52 -2.83 -11.33
C GLY A 808 3.20 -3.13 -12.62
N PHE A 809 3.48 -2.13 -13.41
CA PHE A 809 4.27 -2.27 -14.63
C PHE A 809 5.64 -2.93 -14.36
N SER A 810 6.17 -2.75 -13.17
CA SER A 810 7.45 -3.34 -12.73
C SER A 810 7.31 -4.72 -12.06
N GLU A 811 6.09 -5.17 -11.77
CA GLU A 811 5.79 -6.38 -11.00
C GLU A 811 4.83 -7.32 -11.74
N ILE A 812 4.75 -7.16 -13.06
CA ILE A 812 3.99 -8.04 -13.93
C ILE A 812 4.46 -9.46 -13.70
N ALA A 813 3.49 -10.33 -13.50
CA ALA A 813 3.70 -11.73 -13.16
C ALA A 813 4.81 -12.39 -13.97
N ASN A 814 5.79 -12.91 -13.28
CA ASN A 814 6.85 -13.74 -13.86
C ASN A 814 6.31 -15.12 -14.16
N ILE A 815 5.51 -15.23 -15.20
CA ILE A 815 4.99 -16.51 -15.66
C ILE A 815 5.98 -17.11 -16.62
N ASN A 816 6.55 -18.26 -16.24
CA ASN A 816 7.51 -18.96 -17.07
C ASN A 816 6.86 -19.61 -18.30
N ASN A 817 5.63 -20.07 -18.16
CA ASN A 817 4.87 -20.70 -19.23
C ASN A 817 3.68 -19.82 -19.63
N TYR A 818 3.84 -19.06 -20.70
CA TYR A 818 2.84 -18.11 -21.19
C TYR A 818 1.52 -18.74 -21.67
N TYR A 819 1.50 -20.06 -21.91
CA TYR A 819 0.30 -20.79 -22.32
C TYR A 819 -0.34 -21.57 -21.17
N CYS A 820 0.33 -21.63 -20.04
CA CYS A 820 -0.20 -22.25 -18.84
C CYS A 820 0.10 -21.37 -17.63
N PRO A 821 -0.56 -20.23 -17.42
CA PRO A 821 -0.38 -19.43 -16.20
C PRO A 821 -0.56 -20.25 -14.94
N ARG A 822 -1.51 -21.19 -14.94
CA ARG A 822 -1.73 -22.13 -13.82
C ARG A 822 -0.56 -23.05 -13.53
N CYS A 823 0.36 -23.25 -14.47
CA CYS A 823 1.59 -23.98 -14.23
C CYS A 823 2.54 -23.22 -13.27
N SER A 824 2.35 -21.89 -13.13
CA SER A 824 3.02 -21.04 -12.16
C SER A 824 2.26 -20.92 -10.84
N TRP A 825 1.20 -21.71 -10.63
CA TRP A 825 0.45 -21.71 -9.37
C TRP A 825 1.34 -22.11 -8.22
N GLY A 826 1.45 -21.25 -7.24
CA GLY A 826 2.30 -21.49 -6.10
C GLY A 826 2.08 -20.47 -4.99
N ARG A 827 2.90 -20.55 -3.98
CA ARG A 827 2.84 -19.69 -2.83
C ARG A 827 3.28 -18.26 -3.20
N SER A 828 2.61 -17.27 -2.65
CA SER A 828 3.01 -15.86 -2.77
C SER A 828 4.25 -15.56 -1.91
N PRO A 829 5.17 -14.67 -2.36
CA PRO A 829 6.29 -14.20 -1.54
C PRO A 829 5.85 -13.52 -0.24
N SER A 830 4.64 -12.99 -0.19
CA SER A 830 4.06 -12.40 1.03
C SER A 830 3.54 -13.46 2.03
N PHE A 831 3.60 -14.76 1.71
CA PHE A 831 3.15 -15.80 2.61
C PHE A 831 3.99 -15.87 3.88
N GLN A 832 3.36 -15.65 5.03
CA GLN A 832 3.95 -15.85 6.34
C GLN A 832 2.99 -16.68 7.19
N ARG A 833 3.37 -17.90 7.52
CA ARG A 833 2.47 -18.87 8.16
C ARG A 833 1.85 -18.36 9.45
N ASN A 834 2.64 -17.73 10.32
CA ASN A 834 2.19 -17.26 11.62
C ASN A 834 2.74 -15.87 11.88
N THR A 835 1.87 -14.97 12.33
CA THR A 835 2.21 -13.64 12.83
C THR A 835 1.52 -13.40 14.16
N PHE A 836 2.31 -13.46 15.23
CA PHE A 836 1.83 -13.19 16.58
C PHE A 836 2.34 -11.83 17.03
N ARG A 837 1.48 -11.02 17.62
CA ARG A 837 1.81 -9.69 18.11
C ARG A 837 1.18 -9.45 19.46
N PHE A 838 1.95 -8.84 20.33
CA PHE A 838 1.49 -8.37 21.64
C PHE A 838 1.77 -6.88 21.75
N ASN A 839 0.85 -6.11 22.30
CA ASN A 839 1.06 -4.71 22.65
C ASN A 839 0.43 -4.38 23.99
N GLY A 840 0.99 -3.39 24.69
CA GLY A 840 0.44 -2.94 25.96
C GLY A 840 0.96 -1.59 26.41
N VAL A 841 0.11 -0.87 27.12
CA VAL A 841 0.43 0.39 27.79
C VAL A 841 0.00 0.29 29.25
N TYR A 842 0.92 0.52 30.19
CA TYR A 842 0.68 0.54 31.63
C TYR A 842 1.07 1.89 32.24
N GLN A 843 0.11 2.56 32.86
CA GLN A 843 0.29 3.81 33.57
C GLN A 843 0.58 3.52 35.07
N ALA A 844 1.85 3.51 35.45
CA ALA A 844 2.27 3.30 36.81
C ALA A 844 2.01 4.54 37.67
N PRO A 845 2.07 4.43 39.01
CA PRO A 845 2.09 5.57 39.91
C PRO A 845 3.20 6.56 39.56
N TRP A 846 3.09 7.77 40.10
CA TRP A 846 4.06 8.86 39.96
C TRP A 846 4.31 9.35 38.53
N GLY A 847 3.38 9.14 37.60
CA GLY A 847 3.50 9.57 36.19
C GLY A 847 4.49 8.75 35.35
N LEU A 848 4.79 7.52 35.75
CA LEU A 848 5.57 6.59 34.95
C LEU A 848 4.65 5.81 33.99
N ASN A 849 5.04 5.73 32.74
CA ASN A 849 4.29 4.99 31.72
C ASN A 849 5.23 3.97 31.06
N PHE A 850 4.84 2.70 31.07
CA PHE A 850 5.54 1.61 30.41
C PHE A 850 4.71 1.11 29.25
N SER A 851 5.34 0.90 28.12
CA SER A 851 4.66 0.28 26.97
C SER A 851 5.61 -0.55 26.13
N GLY A 852 5.06 -1.44 25.34
CA GLY A 852 5.85 -2.29 24.46
C GLY A 852 5.04 -2.95 23.39
N VAL A 853 5.77 -3.40 22.36
CA VAL A 853 5.27 -4.20 21.26
C VAL A 853 6.21 -5.39 21.08
N ILE A 854 5.64 -6.59 20.99
CA ILE A 854 6.37 -7.80 20.65
C ILE A 854 5.80 -8.33 19.33
N TYR A 855 6.67 -8.61 18.39
CA TYR A 855 6.36 -9.23 17.14
C TYR A 855 7.11 -10.55 17.01
N LEU A 856 6.38 -11.64 16.72
CA LEU A 856 6.91 -12.97 16.46
C LEU A 856 6.32 -13.45 15.14
N GLY A 857 7.16 -13.71 14.14
CA GLY A 857 6.72 -14.14 12.82
C GLY A 857 7.49 -15.37 12.32
N SER A 858 6.82 -16.29 11.66
CA SER A 858 7.54 -17.30 10.87
C SER A 858 8.29 -16.60 9.72
N GLY A 859 9.38 -17.20 9.24
CA GLY A 859 10.07 -16.67 8.07
C GLY A 859 9.14 -16.58 6.86
N THR A 860 9.33 -15.56 6.04
CA THR A 860 8.70 -15.45 4.71
C THR A 860 9.29 -16.47 3.76
N TYR A 861 8.59 -16.70 2.66
CA TYR A 861 9.08 -17.57 1.61
C TYR A 861 9.69 -16.75 0.48
N TRP A 862 10.58 -17.34 -0.27
CA TRP A 862 11.27 -16.69 -1.37
C TRP A 862 11.64 -17.68 -2.46
N ASP A 863 11.80 -17.17 -3.67
CA ASP A 863 12.20 -17.93 -4.84
C ASP A 863 13.68 -17.83 -5.12
N ASP A 864 14.17 -18.83 -5.82
CA ASP A 864 15.47 -18.81 -6.43
C ASP A 864 15.41 -18.14 -7.81
N SER A 865 16.54 -17.61 -8.23
CA SER A 865 16.74 -17.08 -9.57
C SER A 865 18.03 -17.64 -10.17
N PHE A 866 18.11 -17.62 -11.49
CA PHE A 866 19.25 -18.13 -12.22
C PHE A 866 19.68 -17.16 -13.31
N VAL A 867 20.96 -16.91 -13.40
CA VAL A 867 21.50 -16.24 -14.57
C VAL A 867 21.70 -17.26 -15.68
N ALA A 868 20.68 -17.43 -16.51
CA ALA A 868 20.78 -18.36 -17.64
C ALA A 868 21.87 -17.90 -18.61
N PRO A 869 22.79 -18.77 -19.01
CA PRO A 869 23.60 -18.48 -20.18
C PRO A 869 22.66 -18.34 -21.37
N ALA A 870 22.97 -17.41 -22.28
CA ALA A 870 22.24 -17.24 -23.52
C ALA A 870 22.07 -18.61 -24.19
N GLY A 871 20.82 -19.03 -24.42
CA GLY A 871 20.47 -20.37 -24.85
C GLY A 871 19.27 -20.43 -25.80
N LYS A 872 18.69 -21.63 -25.91
CA LYS A 872 17.53 -21.90 -26.74
C LYS A 872 16.33 -21.00 -26.44
N TYR A 873 16.15 -20.62 -25.16
CA TYR A 873 15.03 -19.82 -24.71
C TYR A 873 15.40 -18.34 -24.54
N ALA A 874 14.44 -17.45 -24.79
CA ALA A 874 14.57 -16.03 -24.55
C ALA A 874 14.42 -15.71 -23.05
N LEU A 875 15.31 -16.28 -22.25
CA LEU A 875 15.32 -16.08 -20.82
C LEU A 875 16.06 -14.78 -20.52
N GLN A 876 15.37 -13.75 -20.07
CA GLN A 876 16.03 -12.50 -19.66
C GLN A 876 16.76 -12.74 -18.34
N ALA A 877 18.03 -12.33 -18.29
CA ALA A 877 18.81 -12.40 -17.06
C ALA A 877 18.11 -11.59 -15.95
N GLY A 878 17.75 -12.26 -14.86
CA GLY A 878 17.11 -11.65 -13.71
C GLY A 878 15.57 -11.64 -13.70
N GLN A 879 14.90 -12.14 -14.72
CA GLN A 879 13.42 -12.24 -14.75
C GLN A 879 12.88 -13.63 -14.39
N PHE A 880 13.72 -14.59 -14.12
CA PHE A 880 13.30 -15.93 -13.74
C PHE A 880 13.53 -16.14 -12.25
N GLY A 881 12.61 -15.58 -11.47
CA GLY A 881 12.51 -15.89 -10.06
C GLY A 881 11.85 -17.22 -9.78
N ASP A 882 11.17 -17.82 -10.75
CA ASP A 882 10.22 -18.85 -10.42
C ASP A 882 10.65 -20.22 -10.98
N ASN A 883 10.92 -21.19 -10.09
CA ASN A 883 10.83 -22.60 -10.40
C ASN A 883 11.99 -23.24 -11.21
N LEU A 884 13.20 -22.72 -11.14
CA LEU A 884 14.33 -23.27 -11.91
C LEU A 884 15.16 -24.33 -11.20
N LEU A 885 15.07 -24.43 -9.89
CA LEU A 885 15.82 -25.42 -9.12
C LEU A 885 15.09 -26.77 -9.07
N VAL A 886 15.78 -27.80 -9.49
CA VAL A 886 15.32 -29.16 -9.34
C VAL A 886 16.32 -29.96 -8.53
N TYR A 887 15.82 -30.66 -7.55
CA TYR A 887 16.55 -31.69 -6.87
C TYR A 887 16.61 -32.95 -7.75
N SER A 888 17.83 -33.41 -8.11
CA SER A 888 18.06 -34.71 -8.66
C SER A 888 19.26 -35.38 -7.97
N PRO A 889 19.12 -36.61 -7.50
CA PRO A 889 20.22 -37.33 -6.91
C PRO A 889 21.28 -37.75 -7.96
N THR A 890 21.00 -37.69 -9.25
CA THR A 890 21.89 -38.07 -10.36
C THR A 890 21.95 -36.96 -11.42
N ALA A 891 23.18 -36.55 -11.77
CA ALA A 891 23.40 -35.50 -12.76
C ALA A 891 22.96 -35.97 -14.16
N ALA A 892 22.00 -35.21 -14.78
CA ALA A 892 21.70 -35.41 -16.19
C ALA A 892 22.73 -34.68 -17.09
N PRO A 893 23.03 -35.19 -18.30
CA PRO A 893 23.91 -34.48 -19.22
C PRO A 893 23.41 -33.08 -19.55
N GLY A 894 24.25 -32.07 -19.39
CA GLY A 894 23.90 -30.65 -19.64
C GLY A 894 23.35 -29.90 -18.45
N SER A 895 23.27 -30.50 -17.26
CA SER A 895 22.89 -29.80 -16.03
C SER A 895 24.08 -29.06 -15.40
N VAL A 896 23.77 -27.93 -14.73
CA VAL A 896 24.76 -27.20 -13.93
C VAL A 896 24.61 -27.64 -12.47
N ALA A 897 25.67 -28.20 -11.88
CA ALA A 897 25.68 -28.54 -10.47
C ALA A 897 25.84 -27.28 -9.62
N VAL A 898 24.93 -27.05 -8.66
CA VAL A 898 24.98 -25.92 -7.73
C VAL A 898 25.21 -26.45 -6.32
N THR A 899 26.14 -25.84 -5.60
CA THR A 899 26.38 -26.14 -4.19
C THR A 899 25.46 -25.28 -3.33
N ILE A 900 24.53 -25.91 -2.64
CA ILE A 900 23.60 -25.20 -1.74
C ILE A 900 24.31 -24.94 -0.41
N PRO A 901 24.30 -23.68 0.10
CA PRO A 901 24.79 -23.36 1.41
C PRO A 901 24.10 -24.16 2.53
N ALA A 902 24.85 -24.47 3.59
CA ALA A 902 24.38 -25.34 4.68
C ALA A 902 23.11 -24.83 5.39
N ASN A 903 22.90 -23.51 5.42
CA ASN A 903 21.72 -22.86 6.02
C ASN A 903 20.43 -23.04 5.18
N VAL A 904 20.54 -23.41 3.91
CA VAL A 904 19.40 -23.67 3.00
C VAL A 904 19.15 -25.18 2.85
N ARG A 905 20.08 -25.99 3.35
CA ARG A 905 20.12 -27.46 3.17
C ARG A 905 18.96 -28.26 3.75
N SER A 906 18.12 -27.75 4.58
CA SER A 906 17.10 -28.56 5.27
C SER A 906 16.08 -29.25 4.37
N ARG A 907 16.11 -28.99 3.05
CA ARG A 907 15.23 -29.59 2.04
C ARG A 907 15.96 -30.28 0.89
N PHE A 908 17.30 -30.18 0.81
CA PHE A 908 18.07 -30.69 -0.33
C PHE A 908 19.21 -31.55 0.16
N ASN A 909 19.11 -32.87 -0.01
CA ASN A 909 20.19 -33.81 0.22
C ASN A 909 20.88 -34.13 -1.12
N GLY A 910 21.89 -33.34 -1.53
CA GLY A 910 22.63 -33.60 -2.77
C GLY A 910 22.93 -32.35 -3.60
N SER A 911 23.36 -32.55 -4.83
CA SER A 911 23.54 -31.45 -5.80
C SER A 911 22.22 -31.04 -6.40
N VAL A 912 21.99 -29.76 -6.52
CA VAL A 912 20.85 -29.19 -7.21
C VAL A 912 21.20 -29.08 -8.69
N GLN A 913 20.27 -29.47 -9.55
CA GLN A 913 20.42 -29.41 -11.01
C GLN A 913 19.32 -28.53 -11.59
N ILE A 914 19.64 -27.79 -12.61
CA ILE A 914 18.70 -26.95 -13.33
C ILE A 914 18.13 -27.74 -14.48
N LEU A 915 16.89 -28.17 -14.37
CA LEU A 915 16.15 -28.89 -15.41
C LEU A 915 14.83 -28.16 -15.63
N TYR A 916 14.56 -27.77 -16.86
CA TYR A 916 13.31 -27.09 -17.23
C TYR A 916 12.04 -27.96 -17.12
N SER A 917 12.18 -29.25 -16.89
CA SER A 917 11.07 -30.19 -16.85
C SER A 917 10.58 -30.58 -15.46
N ASN A 918 11.24 -30.11 -14.39
CA ASN A 918 10.98 -30.61 -13.04
C ASN A 918 11.28 -29.48 -12.02
N GLN A 919 10.43 -28.53 -11.93
CA GLN A 919 10.65 -27.27 -11.20
C GLN A 919 10.22 -27.37 -9.73
N LEU A 920 10.89 -26.64 -8.84
CA LEU A 920 10.40 -26.44 -7.49
C LEU A 920 9.07 -25.65 -7.54
N PRO A 921 8.15 -25.91 -6.62
CA PRO A 921 7.03 -25.00 -6.43
C PRO A 921 7.54 -23.59 -6.15
N ARG A 922 6.86 -22.60 -6.69
CA ARG A 922 7.19 -21.20 -6.45
C ARG A 922 7.22 -20.89 -4.94
N ASP A 923 8.12 -20.03 -4.51
CA ASP A 923 8.35 -19.67 -3.12
C ASP A 923 8.51 -20.90 -2.19
N ALA A 924 9.30 -21.86 -2.63
CA ALA A 924 9.56 -23.08 -1.86
C ALA A 924 10.60 -22.88 -0.76
N LEU A 925 11.44 -21.86 -0.88
CA LEU A 925 12.53 -21.60 0.06
C LEU A 925 12.00 -20.74 1.23
N LYS A 926 12.31 -21.16 2.45
CA LYS A 926 11.82 -20.51 3.66
C LYS A 926 12.92 -19.69 4.32
N GLY A 927 12.64 -18.41 4.53
CA GLY A 927 13.49 -17.52 5.30
C GLY A 927 13.52 -17.81 6.80
N LEU A 928 14.40 -17.13 7.49
CA LEU A 928 14.54 -17.22 8.96
C LEU A 928 13.34 -16.54 9.63
N PRO A 929 12.96 -16.99 10.84
CA PRO A 929 11.89 -16.35 11.59
C PRO A 929 12.26 -14.91 12.00
N LEU A 930 11.23 -14.08 12.18
CA LEU A 930 11.36 -12.68 12.53
C LEU A 930 10.91 -12.47 13.97
N TYR A 931 11.77 -11.86 14.80
CA TYR A 931 11.48 -11.54 16.19
C TYR A 931 11.86 -10.10 16.50
N LYS A 932 10.93 -9.36 17.06
CA LYS A 932 11.18 -7.97 17.44
C LYS A 932 10.51 -7.65 18.77
N THR A 933 11.22 -6.96 19.64
CA THR A 933 10.67 -6.43 20.89
C THR A 933 11.06 -4.97 21.01
N ASP A 934 10.06 -4.11 21.04
CA ASP A 934 10.21 -2.68 21.22
C ASP A 934 9.60 -2.28 22.56
N VAL A 935 10.28 -1.42 23.27
CA VAL A 935 9.87 -0.95 24.59
C VAL A 935 9.93 0.57 24.68
N ARG A 936 9.05 1.14 25.48
CA ARG A 936 9.03 2.58 25.78
C ARG A 936 8.83 2.79 27.27
N LEU A 937 9.64 3.68 27.83
CA LEU A 937 9.51 4.24 29.15
C LEU A 937 9.26 5.74 29.02
N ALA A 938 8.19 6.23 29.65
CA ALA A 938 7.90 7.66 29.68
C ALA A 938 7.65 8.13 31.11
N LYS A 939 8.01 9.38 31.39
CA LYS A 939 7.83 10.01 32.70
C LYS A 939 7.21 11.39 32.53
N ASP A 940 6.07 11.59 33.20
CA ASP A 940 5.34 12.84 33.20
C ASP A 940 5.79 13.70 34.42
N PHE A 941 6.14 14.96 34.14
CA PHE A 941 6.45 15.99 35.13
C PHE A 941 5.42 17.11 34.97
N ARG A 942 4.61 17.34 35.97
CA ARG A 942 3.72 18.49 36.03
C ARG A 942 4.50 19.73 36.41
N LEU A 943 4.76 20.65 35.50
CA LEU A 943 5.52 21.86 35.70
C LEU A 943 4.67 22.97 36.37
N ARG A 944 3.38 23.08 35.94
CA ARG A 944 2.32 23.93 36.49
C ARG A 944 0.98 23.27 36.24
N GLU A 945 -0.11 23.85 36.71
CA GLU A 945 -1.45 23.28 36.55
C GLU A 945 -1.80 22.88 35.10
N ARG A 946 -1.28 23.63 34.10
CA ARG A 946 -1.57 23.44 32.67
C ARG A 946 -0.42 22.81 31.87
N PHE A 947 0.82 22.75 32.39
CA PHE A 947 1.97 22.31 31.62
C PHE A 947 2.46 20.95 32.10
N VAL A 948 2.50 19.98 31.18
CA VAL A 948 3.06 18.65 31.45
C VAL A 948 4.25 18.42 30.51
N LEU A 949 5.43 18.18 31.10
CA LEU A 949 6.60 17.70 30.36
C LEU A 949 6.66 16.18 30.50
N THR A 950 6.58 15.48 29.37
CA THR A 950 6.84 14.04 29.30
C THR A 950 8.21 13.80 28.69
N THR A 951 9.08 13.10 29.41
CA THR A 951 10.35 12.60 28.85
C THR A 951 10.20 11.14 28.49
N VAL A 952 10.81 10.73 27.37
CA VAL A 952 10.63 9.41 26.79
C VAL A 952 11.97 8.78 26.43
N ALA A 953 12.10 7.49 26.72
CA ALA A 953 13.17 6.62 26.22
C ALA A 953 12.54 5.39 25.55
N GLU A 954 12.95 5.11 24.33
CA GLU A 954 12.48 3.97 23.52
C GLU A 954 13.66 3.13 23.08
N GLY A 955 13.47 1.81 23.11
CA GLY A 955 14.43 0.83 22.58
C GLY A 955 13.74 -0.06 21.57
N PHE A 956 14.29 -0.12 20.38
CA PHE A 956 13.75 -0.90 19.24
C PHE A 956 14.65 -2.12 19.02
N ASN A 957 14.03 -3.27 18.69
CA ASN A 957 14.72 -4.54 18.60
C ASN A 957 15.66 -4.78 19.79
N LEU A 958 15.12 -4.63 20.99
CA LEU A 958 15.87 -4.56 22.27
C LEU A 958 16.88 -5.72 22.43
N PHE A 959 16.52 -6.92 21.99
CA PHE A 959 17.36 -8.12 22.05
C PHE A 959 18.35 -8.24 20.90
N ASN A 960 18.35 -7.27 19.97
CA ASN A 960 19.24 -7.25 18.81
C ASN A 960 19.18 -8.54 17.96
N HIS A 961 17.97 -9.04 17.74
CA HIS A 961 17.79 -10.23 16.90
C HIS A 961 17.98 -9.86 15.42
N PRO A 962 18.77 -10.61 14.63
CA PRO A 962 18.90 -10.38 13.20
C PRO A 962 17.64 -10.83 12.46
N ASN A 963 16.95 -9.87 11.86
CA ASN A 963 15.74 -10.10 11.09
C ASN A 963 16.01 -9.82 9.61
N TYR A 964 16.01 -10.86 8.78
CA TYR A 964 16.32 -10.73 7.36
C TYR A 964 15.04 -10.84 6.52
N GLY A 965 14.78 -9.85 5.67
CA GLY A 965 13.64 -9.81 4.77
C GLY A 965 13.95 -10.31 3.37
N SER A 966 15.23 -10.39 2.99
CA SER A 966 15.65 -10.85 1.66
C SER A 966 16.95 -11.65 1.70
N TYR A 967 17.11 -12.44 0.64
CA TYR A 967 18.21 -13.39 0.49
C TYR A 967 18.81 -13.28 -0.91
N GLN A 968 20.05 -13.73 -1.08
CA GLN A 968 20.65 -13.90 -2.39
C GLN A 968 19.92 -15.03 -3.12
N THR A 969 19.16 -14.68 -4.13
CA THR A 969 18.31 -15.63 -4.88
C THR A 969 19.03 -16.31 -6.04
N VAL A 970 20.12 -15.74 -6.52
CA VAL A 970 20.84 -16.24 -7.70
C VAL A 970 21.65 -17.49 -7.36
N VAL A 971 21.18 -18.65 -7.82
CA VAL A 971 21.71 -19.98 -7.43
C VAL A 971 23.14 -20.24 -7.84
N ASN A 972 23.62 -19.65 -8.93
CA ASN A 972 24.97 -19.81 -9.41
C ASN A 972 25.98 -18.83 -8.79
N LEU A 973 25.56 -18.03 -7.80
CA LEU A 973 26.47 -17.21 -7.02
C LEU A 973 26.93 -17.93 -5.74
N PRO A 974 28.19 -17.72 -5.31
CA PRO A 974 28.77 -18.42 -4.16
C PRO A 974 28.05 -18.14 -2.82
N ASN A 975 27.37 -17.00 -2.73
CA ASN A 975 26.61 -16.57 -1.55
C ASN A 975 25.10 -16.81 -1.66
N PHE A 976 24.66 -17.71 -2.54
CA PHE A 976 23.25 -18.09 -2.66
C PHE A 976 22.63 -18.46 -1.30
N GLY A 977 21.43 -17.98 -1.03
CA GLY A 977 20.72 -18.18 0.23
C GLY A 977 21.24 -17.37 1.41
N SER A 978 22.29 -16.56 1.22
CA SER A 978 22.77 -15.65 2.26
C SER A 978 21.91 -14.40 2.33
N PRO A 979 21.71 -13.81 3.53
CA PRO A 979 21.06 -12.51 3.65
C PRO A 979 21.81 -11.44 2.87
N VAL A 980 21.09 -10.59 2.16
CA VAL A 980 21.66 -9.49 1.38
C VAL A 980 21.28 -8.16 2.00
N GLN A 981 22.20 -7.20 1.93
CA GLN A 981 21.93 -5.85 2.37
C GLN A 981 21.22 -5.09 1.26
N ASN A 982 19.95 -4.88 1.46
CA ASN A 982 19.16 -3.97 0.66
C ASN A 982 18.07 -3.33 1.57
N THR A 983 17.19 -2.55 1.00
CA THR A 983 16.07 -1.92 1.70
C THR A 983 15.05 -2.90 2.28
N SER A 984 15.19 -4.21 2.02
CA SER A 984 14.28 -5.26 2.44
C SER A 984 14.70 -6.00 3.71
N ILE A 985 15.68 -5.52 4.49
CA ILE A 985 15.86 -5.97 5.87
C ILE A 985 14.65 -5.50 6.67
N SER A 986 13.83 -6.44 7.11
CA SER A 986 12.52 -6.18 7.71
C SER A 986 12.60 -5.37 8.99
N TYR A 987 13.68 -5.49 9.76
CA TYR A 987 13.85 -4.75 11.00
C TYR A 987 15.30 -4.38 11.22
N VAL A 988 15.51 -3.13 11.60
CA VAL A 988 16.84 -2.59 11.91
C VAL A 988 17.49 -3.31 13.11
N PRO A 989 18.82 -3.27 13.24
CA PRO A 989 19.51 -3.63 14.47
C PRO A 989 18.97 -2.85 15.65
N ARG A 990 19.35 -3.22 16.88
CA ARG A 990 18.91 -2.49 18.07
C ARG A 990 19.27 -1.01 18.01
N GLU A 991 18.26 -0.16 18.22
CA GLU A 991 18.38 1.29 18.24
C GLU A 991 17.68 1.88 19.46
N PHE A 992 18.14 3.07 19.90
CA PHE A 992 17.50 3.83 20.96
C PHE A 992 17.09 5.22 20.49
N GLN A 993 15.94 5.68 21.00
CA GLN A 993 15.38 7.00 20.77
C GLN A 993 15.07 7.67 22.10
N PHE A 994 15.34 8.96 22.17
CA PHE A 994 14.92 9.81 23.29
C PHE A 994 14.03 10.93 22.79
N ALA A 995 13.04 11.27 23.60
CA ALA A 995 12.11 12.32 23.24
C ALA A 995 11.67 13.14 24.46
N PHE A 996 11.23 14.33 24.17
CA PHE A 996 10.46 15.13 25.11
C PHE A 996 9.16 15.59 24.46
N HIS A 997 8.14 15.76 25.27
CA HIS A 997 6.82 16.24 24.87
C HIS A 997 6.31 17.24 25.91
N VAL A 998 6.01 18.45 25.50
CA VAL A 998 5.42 19.47 26.37
C VAL A 998 3.98 19.69 25.92
N ALA A 999 3.01 19.45 26.80
CA ALA A 999 1.59 19.69 26.53
C ALA A 999 1.05 20.76 27.47
N PHE A 1000 0.09 21.57 26.98
CA PHE A 1000 -0.58 22.63 27.77
C PHE A 1000 -2.07 22.72 27.43
#